data_28e2140540d865fb2e0e22b7fb3934f8
#
_entry.id   28e2140540d865fb2e0e22b7fb3934f8
#
_cell.length_a   1.000
_cell.length_b   1.000
_cell.length_c   1.000
_cell.angle_alpha   90.00
_cell.angle_beta   90.00
_cell.angle_gamma   90.00
#
_symmetry.space_group_name_H-M   'P 1'
#
loop_
_entity.id
_entity.type
_entity.pdbx_description
1 polymer ?
#
loop_
_entity_poly.entity_id
_entity_poly.type
_entity_poly.pdbx_seq_one_letter_code
_entity_poly.pdbx_strand_id
1 'polypeptide(L)'
;MRTPLKLNGFINGKTVSIKRDNPDDKMHFGKEISLKIYDRNEIAAGSSRYQIAQQPVYKAKNLLANDRRGDLTLLINGMPVIHIELKKSGVSVKQAQIQIEKYAHEGVFTGIYSLVQIFVAMNPDETTYYANPGPDGKFNPCYYFHWADFNNERIDQWDKVGASLLSIPMAHEMIGFYTVADDSDGILKVMRSYQYYAASKISDKVAKNKWQDKNQLGGYIWHTTGSGKTLTSFKSAQLIASSKDADKVIFLMDRIELGTQSLKEYRAFADNADDIQDTEDTHVLVSKIKSEDPANTLIVTSIQKMSNIGKENDGLKQSDLDKMTSKRIVFIIDECHRSTFGDMLITIKDTFPNALFFGFTGTPIQDENQKKMNTTSDIFGEELHRYSIADGIRDGNVLGFDPYKVMTYKDSKLREAVALVKAKANNRNEALSEPEKKKIYLKYMDKSKISMITKIDDFGNKILGIEDYIPNAQYQTEEHTNAVVEDIINGWDIISQNSKFHAIFATSSIPEAINYYKLFKSKTSKLKVTCLVDEHIDNKEGYKVKEEGVLEIIKDYNNLYGQEFNIASFPKMKKDIASRLAHKKPYERIELEPKKQIDILIVVNQMLTGFDSKWINTLYIDKMIEYENIIQAFSRTNRLFGPDKPFGVIRYYRRPHTMEENIKKAIQLYSGDKPYGLFAEKLNINLKNMNSMFDQISNLFESAGVQNFEKLPKQKEDKSKFAQLFNLFNKYLEAAKIQRMTWDKEKYEFDLENGEREVITREIDEKTYLILVQRYKELQGGGSGESDSIPFDVETYITEIDTGLIDSDYMNSKFNKYLKALAQPDVSKEEVAKIKDELHKIFATLSVEEQKYANLILHDIDSGDFKLNVNEKSFRDCITEYISNAKNDQIHKLSMALGLNETLLREAVSLKLNESNLNEFGRFDKIVETVDKTKAKLFFENKEGIKLPPPKVNIRINKYLKEFILQGGFDIE
;
A
#
# COMPACT_ATOMS: atom_id res chain seq x y z
N MET A 1 -28.19 5.52 15.04
CA MET A 1 -26.72 5.65 14.99
C MET A 1 -26.10 4.31 15.39
N ARG A 2 -25.70 3.47 14.45
CA ARG A 2 -25.14 2.14 14.75
C ARG A 2 -23.80 1.85 14.05
N THR A 3 -23.29 2.80 13.28
CA THR A 3 -22.02 2.65 12.57
C THR A 3 -21.17 3.91 12.72
N PRO A 4 -19.82 3.81 12.69
CA PRO A 4 -18.95 4.97 12.77
C PRO A 4 -19.25 6.01 11.69
N LEU A 5 -19.55 5.55 10.48
CA LEU A 5 -19.88 6.40 9.33
C LEU A 5 -21.16 7.24 9.59
N LYS A 6 -22.22 6.61 10.12
CA LYS A 6 -23.45 7.31 10.45
C LYS A 6 -23.28 8.31 11.59
N LEU A 7 -22.46 7.94 12.60
CA LEU A 7 -22.15 8.88 13.68
C LEU A 7 -21.41 10.10 13.16
N ASN A 8 -20.44 9.95 12.28
CA ASN A 8 -19.72 11.07 11.68
C ASN A 8 -20.66 12.05 10.98
N GLY A 9 -21.67 11.58 10.25
CA GLY A 9 -22.70 12.42 9.66
C GLY A 9 -23.55 13.20 10.68
N PHE A 10 -23.71 12.68 11.91
CA PHE A 10 -24.41 13.38 12.99
C PHE A 10 -23.56 14.44 13.69
N ILE A 11 -22.24 14.20 13.80
CA ILE A 11 -21.29 15.14 14.41
C ILE A 11 -21.29 16.49 13.68
N ASN A 12 -21.65 16.50 12.40
CA ASN A 12 -21.65 17.70 11.57
C ASN A 12 -22.87 18.64 11.81
N GLY A 13 -23.38 18.67 13.02
CA GLY A 13 -24.39 19.67 13.45
C GLY A 13 -25.85 19.23 13.32
N LYS A 14 -26.09 17.94 13.04
CA LYS A 14 -27.46 17.39 13.04
C LYS A 14 -27.98 17.16 14.46
N THR A 15 -29.22 17.44 14.68
CA THR A 15 -29.95 17.15 15.92
C THR A 15 -30.70 15.84 15.79
N VAL A 16 -30.82 15.10 16.92
CA VAL A 16 -31.66 13.91 17.03
C VAL A 16 -32.93 14.28 17.78
N SER A 17 -34.07 14.06 17.16
CA SER A 17 -35.36 14.23 17.81
C SER A 17 -35.66 12.98 18.68
N ILE A 18 -35.90 13.21 19.96
CA ILE A 18 -36.25 12.16 20.91
C ILE A 18 -37.61 12.50 21.51
N LYS A 19 -38.55 11.57 21.43
CA LYS A 19 -39.82 11.67 22.11
C LYS A 19 -39.64 11.19 23.56
N ARG A 20 -39.96 12.03 24.55
CA ARG A 20 -39.89 11.64 25.94
C ARG A 20 -41.03 10.66 26.25
N ASP A 21 -40.68 9.49 26.74
CA ASP A 21 -41.58 8.38 27.01
C ASP A 21 -41.65 8.00 28.52
N ASN A 22 -40.94 8.74 29.38
CA ASN A 22 -41.01 8.53 30.81
C ASN A 22 -42.36 8.97 31.39
N PRO A 23 -43.26 8.05 31.83
CA PRO A 23 -44.58 8.37 32.34
C PRO A 23 -44.53 9.12 33.69
N ASP A 24 -43.45 9.05 34.43
CA ASP A 24 -43.27 9.73 35.73
C ASP A 24 -42.97 11.24 35.52
N ASP A 25 -42.44 11.63 34.37
CA ASP A 25 -42.24 13.05 34.00
C ASP A 25 -43.46 13.61 33.26
N LYS A 26 -44.58 13.82 34.02
CA LYS A 26 -45.88 14.29 33.48
C LYS A 26 -45.76 15.61 32.73
N MET A 27 -44.78 16.47 33.05
CA MET A 27 -44.58 17.77 32.43
C MET A 27 -44.03 17.66 31.03
N HIS A 28 -43.25 16.64 30.73
CA HIS A 28 -42.57 16.52 29.45
C HIS A 28 -42.93 15.23 28.67
N PHE A 29 -43.78 14.38 29.23
CA PHE A 29 -44.24 13.16 28.59
C PHE A 29 -44.87 13.45 27.20
N GLY A 30 -44.42 12.69 26.21
CA GLY A 30 -44.90 12.83 24.84
C GLY A 30 -44.31 14.01 24.05
N LYS A 31 -43.58 14.94 24.68
CA LYS A 31 -42.92 16.05 23.99
C LYS A 31 -41.70 15.59 23.21
N GLU A 32 -41.53 16.09 21.99
CA GLU A 32 -40.31 15.91 21.21
C GLU A 32 -39.27 16.96 21.60
N ILE A 33 -38.04 16.49 21.80
CA ILE A 33 -36.89 17.34 22.08
C ILE A 33 -35.83 17.06 21.04
N SER A 34 -35.36 18.11 20.39
CA SER A 34 -34.17 18.03 19.53
C SER A 34 -32.91 18.12 20.38
N LEU A 35 -32.14 17.02 20.45
CA LEU A 35 -30.89 16.99 21.17
C LEU A 35 -29.72 17.13 20.19
N LYS A 36 -28.85 18.09 20.44
CA LYS A 36 -27.54 18.20 19.80
C LYS A 36 -26.60 17.30 20.58
N ILE A 37 -26.22 16.17 20.00
CA ILE A 37 -25.41 15.16 20.68
C ILE A 37 -23.97 15.62 20.78
N TYR A 38 -23.47 16.33 19.77
CA TYR A 38 -22.13 16.80 19.65
C TYR A 38 -22.09 18.17 18.97
N ASP A 39 -21.31 19.09 19.51
CA ASP A 39 -21.02 20.37 18.88
C ASP A 39 -19.53 20.46 18.55
N ARG A 40 -19.18 20.30 17.26
CA ARG A 40 -17.79 20.35 16.82
C ARG A 40 -17.11 21.70 17.05
N ASN A 41 -17.87 22.78 17.09
CA ASN A 41 -17.37 24.15 17.28
C ASN A 41 -17.13 24.51 18.76
N GLU A 42 -17.63 23.70 19.68
CA GLU A 42 -17.68 24.02 21.09
C GLU A 42 -16.63 23.23 21.88
N ILE A 43 -15.37 23.55 21.65
CA ILE A 43 -14.23 22.84 22.28
C ILE A 43 -14.01 23.26 23.73
N ALA A 44 -14.33 24.50 24.11
CA ALA A 44 -13.96 25.07 25.40
C ALA A 44 -15.10 25.62 26.25
N ALA A 45 -16.33 25.66 25.74
CA ALA A 45 -17.42 26.38 26.38
C ALA A 45 -18.21 25.60 27.44
N GLY A 46 -17.80 24.37 27.77
CA GLY A 46 -18.34 23.61 28.90
C GLY A 46 -19.67 22.88 28.63
N SER A 47 -20.23 22.90 27.42
CA SER A 47 -21.42 22.11 27.10
C SER A 47 -21.11 20.66 26.71
N SER A 48 -19.89 20.36 26.30
CA SER A 48 -19.43 19.00 26.08
C SER A 48 -18.72 18.42 27.31
N ARG A 49 -19.10 17.18 27.69
CA ARG A 49 -18.43 16.43 28.75
C ARG A 49 -17.45 15.44 28.15
N TYR A 50 -16.20 15.53 28.60
CA TYR A 50 -15.14 14.60 28.23
C TYR A 50 -14.95 13.59 29.35
N GLN A 51 -14.90 12.31 29.02
CA GLN A 51 -14.83 11.20 29.97
C GLN A 51 -13.84 10.16 29.46
N ILE A 52 -13.21 9.47 30.42
CA ILE A 52 -12.32 8.34 30.14
C ILE A 52 -12.92 7.12 30.85
N ALA A 53 -13.26 6.09 30.09
CA ALA A 53 -13.58 4.78 30.64
C ALA A 53 -12.30 3.95 30.71
N GLN A 54 -11.91 3.60 31.93
CA GLN A 54 -10.79 2.70 32.19
C GLN A 54 -11.29 1.26 32.25
N GLN A 55 -10.60 0.38 31.55
CA GLN A 55 -10.90 -1.05 31.48
C GLN A 55 -12.38 -1.37 31.20
N PRO A 56 -12.99 -0.79 30.15
CA PRO A 56 -14.38 -1.09 29.82
C PRO A 56 -14.56 -2.58 29.53
N VAL A 57 -15.63 -3.15 30.09
CA VAL A 57 -15.97 -4.56 29.86
C VAL A 57 -16.95 -4.68 28.69
N TYR A 58 -16.52 -5.40 27.68
CA TYR A 58 -17.32 -5.72 26.51
C TYR A 58 -17.98 -7.08 26.70
N LYS A 59 -19.30 -7.10 26.83
CA LYS A 59 -20.03 -8.35 26.98
C LYS A 59 -20.00 -9.15 25.67
N ALA A 60 -19.61 -10.41 25.79
CA ALA A 60 -19.63 -11.31 24.64
C ALA A 60 -21.08 -11.52 24.14
N LYS A 61 -21.27 -11.48 22.83
CA LYS A 61 -22.56 -11.76 22.18
C LYS A 61 -22.91 -13.26 22.25
N ASN A 62 -21.91 -14.10 22.32
CA ASN A 62 -22.05 -15.55 22.33
C ASN A 62 -21.75 -16.08 23.73
N LEU A 63 -22.57 -16.97 24.24
CA LEU A 63 -22.40 -17.65 25.56
C LEU A 63 -21.09 -18.45 25.62
N LEU A 64 -20.47 -18.77 24.50
CA LEU A 64 -19.20 -19.50 24.39
C LEU A 64 -17.98 -18.58 24.39
N ALA A 65 -18.15 -17.27 24.18
CA ALA A 65 -17.06 -16.30 24.18
C ALA A 65 -16.95 -15.65 25.58
N ASN A 66 -15.74 -15.43 26.04
CA ASN A 66 -15.50 -14.70 27.28
C ASN A 66 -15.70 -13.19 27.05
N ASP A 67 -16.20 -12.49 28.08
CA ASP A 67 -16.19 -11.02 28.09
C ASP A 67 -14.77 -10.50 27.84
N ARG A 68 -14.65 -9.47 27.03
CA ARG A 68 -13.37 -8.82 26.76
C ARG A 68 -13.26 -7.55 27.60
N ARG A 69 -12.03 -7.18 27.91
CA ARG A 69 -11.74 -5.95 28.64
C ARG A 69 -10.75 -5.15 27.81
N GLY A 70 -11.17 -3.95 27.39
CA GLY A 70 -10.27 -3.00 26.74
C GLY A 70 -9.46 -2.22 27.76
N ASP A 71 -8.48 -1.43 27.32
CA ASP A 71 -7.67 -0.65 28.25
C ASP A 71 -8.29 0.72 28.53
N LEU A 72 -8.45 1.58 27.52
CA LEU A 72 -9.03 2.91 27.67
C LEU A 72 -10.02 3.24 26.54
N THR A 73 -11.03 4.02 26.87
CA THR A 73 -11.94 4.60 25.86
C THR A 73 -12.23 6.05 26.21
N LEU A 74 -12.02 6.96 25.25
CA LEU A 74 -12.40 8.36 25.37
C LEU A 74 -13.86 8.52 24.92
N LEU A 75 -14.63 9.25 25.73
CA LEU A 75 -16.04 9.52 25.46
C LEU A 75 -16.28 11.03 25.42
N ILE A 76 -17.16 11.44 24.52
CA ILE A 76 -17.69 12.80 24.46
C ILE A 76 -19.20 12.70 24.67
N ASN A 77 -19.71 13.36 25.69
CA ASN A 77 -21.13 13.30 26.09
C ASN A 77 -21.64 11.84 26.26
N GLY A 78 -20.80 10.95 26.81
CA GLY A 78 -21.11 9.54 27.00
C GLY A 78 -20.98 8.66 25.74
N MET A 79 -20.62 9.24 24.60
CA MET A 79 -20.37 8.48 23.37
C MET A 79 -18.91 8.04 23.30
N PRO A 80 -18.58 6.75 23.18
CA PRO A 80 -17.23 6.26 22.95
C PRO A 80 -16.80 6.67 21.54
N VAL A 81 -15.75 7.49 21.44
CA VAL A 81 -15.27 8.02 20.14
C VAL A 81 -13.88 7.56 19.79
N ILE A 82 -13.01 7.30 20.78
CA ILE A 82 -11.64 6.81 20.57
C ILE A 82 -11.41 5.62 21.52
N HIS A 83 -10.97 4.49 20.99
CA HIS A 83 -10.53 3.35 21.76
C HIS A 83 -9.00 3.26 21.73
N ILE A 84 -8.39 3.06 22.91
CA ILE A 84 -6.95 3.00 23.07
C ILE A 84 -6.58 1.64 23.69
N GLU A 85 -5.72 0.90 23.02
CA GLU A 85 -5.16 -0.36 23.49
C GLU A 85 -3.69 -0.18 23.85
N LEU A 86 -3.29 -0.60 25.06
CA LEU A 86 -2.00 -0.36 25.67
C LEU A 86 -1.14 -1.63 25.74
N LYS A 87 0.15 -1.49 25.54
CA LYS A 87 1.12 -2.57 25.76
C LYS A 87 2.25 -2.08 26.67
N LYS A 88 2.91 -3.02 27.34
CA LYS A 88 4.08 -2.73 28.17
C LYS A 88 5.27 -2.31 27.32
N SER A 89 6.23 -1.61 27.91
CA SER A 89 7.53 -1.36 27.29
C SER A 89 8.19 -2.67 26.84
N GLY A 90 8.83 -2.64 25.65
CA GLY A 90 9.44 -3.81 25.04
C GLY A 90 8.47 -4.72 24.28
N VAL A 91 7.16 -4.45 24.33
CA VAL A 91 6.15 -5.16 23.53
C VAL A 91 5.79 -4.30 22.31
N SER A 92 5.90 -4.86 21.11
CA SER A 92 5.59 -4.15 19.87
C SER A 92 4.16 -3.61 19.86
N VAL A 93 3.98 -2.39 19.37
CA VAL A 93 2.68 -1.74 19.19
C VAL A 93 1.77 -2.52 18.23
N LYS A 94 2.35 -3.31 17.30
CA LYS A 94 1.61 -4.23 16.43
C LYS A 94 0.75 -5.24 17.21
N GLN A 95 1.19 -5.65 18.39
CA GLN A 95 0.35 -6.54 19.23
C GLN A 95 -0.93 -5.85 19.72
N ALA A 96 -0.89 -4.54 19.98
CA ALA A 96 -2.10 -3.78 20.28
C ALA A 96 -3.00 -3.65 19.05
N GLN A 97 -2.41 -3.41 17.87
CA GLN A 97 -3.15 -3.37 16.61
C GLN A 97 -3.88 -4.69 16.35
N ILE A 98 -3.18 -5.83 16.41
CA ILE A 98 -3.76 -7.17 16.23
C ILE A 98 -4.84 -7.46 17.28
N GLN A 99 -4.67 -6.98 18.51
CA GLN A 99 -5.69 -7.14 19.56
C GLN A 99 -6.96 -6.35 19.25
N ILE A 100 -6.85 -5.12 18.74
CA ILE A 100 -7.99 -4.32 18.28
C ILE A 100 -8.70 -5.03 17.11
N GLU A 101 -7.95 -5.54 16.13
CA GLU A 101 -8.49 -6.31 15.01
C GLU A 101 -9.24 -7.56 15.50
N LYS A 102 -8.64 -8.31 16.41
CA LYS A 102 -9.28 -9.47 17.06
C LYS A 102 -10.59 -9.07 17.74
N TYR A 103 -10.61 -7.99 18.52
CA TYR A 103 -11.82 -7.49 19.18
C TYR A 103 -12.90 -7.10 18.17
N ALA A 104 -12.52 -6.48 17.05
CA ALA A 104 -13.47 -6.15 15.99
C ALA A 104 -14.08 -7.40 15.36
N HIS A 105 -13.27 -8.42 15.05
CA HIS A 105 -13.75 -9.71 14.52
C HIS A 105 -14.63 -10.48 15.52
N GLU A 106 -14.35 -10.41 16.81
CA GLU A 106 -15.18 -10.99 17.86
C GLU A 106 -16.47 -10.21 18.12
N GLY A 107 -16.66 -9.08 17.42
CA GLY A 107 -17.87 -8.25 17.54
C GLY A 107 -17.93 -7.42 18.82
N VAL A 108 -16.79 -7.10 19.42
CA VAL A 108 -16.65 -6.25 20.60
C VAL A 108 -17.18 -4.84 20.33
N PHE A 109 -16.84 -4.26 19.16
CA PHE A 109 -17.27 -2.92 18.78
C PHE A 109 -18.71 -2.89 18.25
N THR A 110 -19.65 -3.27 19.10
CA THR A 110 -21.09 -3.32 18.80
C THR A 110 -21.91 -2.56 19.85
N GLY A 111 -23.19 -2.35 19.64
CA GLY A 111 -24.02 -1.51 20.50
C GLY A 111 -23.49 -0.07 20.56
N ILE A 112 -23.25 0.45 21.76
CA ILE A 112 -22.70 1.82 21.92
C ILE A 112 -21.25 1.91 21.44
N TYR A 113 -20.46 0.85 21.53
CA TYR A 113 -19.06 0.83 21.08
C TYR A 113 -18.91 0.79 19.54
N SER A 114 -19.99 0.58 18.80
CA SER A 114 -19.97 0.78 17.35
C SER A 114 -19.74 2.25 16.95
N LEU A 115 -19.80 3.17 17.91
CA LEU A 115 -19.60 4.61 17.71
C LEU A 115 -18.14 5.02 17.78
N VAL A 116 -17.23 4.12 18.17
CA VAL A 116 -15.78 4.37 18.14
C VAL A 116 -15.35 4.68 16.70
N GLN A 117 -14.74 5.84 16.50
CA GLN A 117 -14.30 6.32 15.18
C GLN A 117 -12.81 6.13 14.94
N ILE A 118 -12.01 6.26 15.99
CA ILE A 118 -10.55 6.17 15.92
C ILE A 118 -10.07 5.08 16.89
N PHE A 119 -9.16 4.26 16.41
CA PHE A 119 -8.37 3.35 17.21
C PHE A 119 -6.98 3.91 17.43
N VAL A 120 -6.45 3.71 18.65
CA VAL A 120 -5.08 4.06 19.03
C VAL A 120 -4.42 2.83 19.64
N ALA A 121 -3.33 2.39 19.06
CA ALA A 121 -2.48 1.33 19.61
C ALA A 121 -1.21 1.98 20.16
N MET A 122 -0.87 1.71 21.42
CA MET A 122 0.17 2.45 22.14
C MET A 122 0.98 1.53 23.05
N ASN A 123 2.26 1.78 23.10
CA ASN A 123 3.15 1.38 24.20
C ASN A 123 3.91 2.64 24.70
N PRO A 124 4.79 2.58 25.70
CA PRO A 124 5.48 3.76 26.17
C PRO A 124 6.32 4.50 25.12
N ASP A 125 6.81 3.81 24.11
CA ASP A 125 7.82 4.27 23.17
C ASP A 125 7.26 4.52 21.77
N GLU A 126 6.08 3.94 21.41
CA GLU A 126 5.50 3.98 20.09
C GLU A 126 3.98 4.08 20.15
N THR A 127 3.42 4.90 19.27
CA THR A 127 1.96 5.06 19.12
C THR A 127 1.55 5.10 17.65
N THR A 128 0.48 4.37 17.34
CA THR A 128 -0.19 4.48 16.03
C THR A 128 -1.68 4.74 16.20
N TYR A 129 -2.27 5.48 15.25
CA TYR A 129 -3.70 5.75 15.22
C TYR A 129 -4.28 5.51 13.82
N TYR A 130 -5.54 5.10 13.74
CA TYR A 130 -6.22 4.80 12.48
C TYR A 130 -7.74 4.87 12.65
N ALA A 131 -8.44 5.04 11.53
CA ALA A 131 -9.90 5.07 11.52
C ALA A 131 -10.50 3.68 11.73
N ASN A 132 -11.65 3.61 12.39
CA ASN A 132 -12.43 2.38 12.48
C ASN A 132 -13.01 2.01 11.10
N PRO A 133 -12.62 0.88 10.50
CA PRO A 133 -13.11 0.48 9.19
C PRO A 133 -14.60 0.10 9.18
N GLY A 134 -15.23 -0.04 10.37
CA GLY A 134 -16.59 -0.49 10.51
C GLY A 134 -16.74 -2.01 10.46
N PRO A 135 -17.96 -2.54 10.66
CA PRO A 135 -18.19 -3.97 10.78
C PRO A 135 -17.90 -4.79 9.51
N ASP A 136 -18.01 -4.16 8.34
CA ASP A 136 -17.80 -4.80 7.04
C ASP A 136 -16.46 -4.38 6.41
N GLY A 137 -15.71 -3.51 7.08
CA GLY A 137 -14.42 -3.00 6.61
C GLY A 137 -13.26 -3.91 6.97
N LYS A 138 -12.20 -3.84 6.16
CA LYS A 138 -10.95 -4.57 6.41
C LYS A 138 -9.92 -3.65 7.04
N PHE A 139 -9.28 -4.12 8.09
CA PHE A 139 -8.11 -3.47 8.66
C PHE A 139 -6.96 -3.50 7.64
N ASN A 140 -6.26 -2.38 7.50
CA ASN A 140 -5.13 -2.28 6.58
C ASN A 140 -3.99 -1.52 7.24
N PRO A 141 -2.89 -2.20 7.60
CA PRO A 141 -1.73 -1.60 8.26
C PRO A 141 -1.11 -0.41 7.50
N CYS A 142 -1.30 -0.33 6.18
CA CYS A 142 -0.86 0.83 5.40
C CYS A 142 -1.56 2.15 5.77
N TYR A 143 -2.66 2.07 6.53
CA TYR A 143 -3.41 3.23 7.03
C TYR A 143 -3.31 3.39 8.55
N TYR A 144 -2.28 2.82 9.18
CA TYR A 144 -1.94 3.05 10.57
C TYR A 144 -0.86 4.13 10.62
N PHE A 145 -1.18 5.26 11.25
CA PHE A 145 -0.37 6.47 11.18
C PHE A 145 0.29 6.77 12.51
N HIS A 146 1.49 7.35 12.46
CA HIS A 146 2.12 7.99 13.59
C HIS A 146 1.71 9.46 13.65
N TRP A 147 1.54 9.99 14.86
CA TRP A 147 1.37 11.43 15.04
C TRP A 147 2.73 12.11 14.88
N ALA A 148 2.74 13.33 14.37
CA ALA A 148 3.95 14.13 14.22
C ALA A 148 3.66 15.59 14.52
N ASP A 149 4.70 16.37 14.77
CA ASP A 149 4.62 17.81 14.91
C ASP A 149 4.50 18.54 13.56
N PHE A 150 4.52 19.87 13.60
CA PHE A 150 4.45 20.70 12.39
C PHE A 150 5.61 20.46 11.40
N ASN A 151 6.78 20.05 11.88
CA ASN A 151 7.97 19.78 11.08
C ASN A 151 8.04 18.31 10.61
N ASN A 152 6.97 17.55 10.79
CA ASN A 152 6.88 16.12 10.51
C ASN A 152 7.81 15.24 11.37
N GLU A 153 8.26 15.73 12.54
CA GLU A 153 8.99 14.90 13.48
C GLU A 153 8.01 14.08 14.30
N ARG A 154 8.24 12.76 14.36
CA ARG A 154 7.33 11.82 15.02
C ARG A 154 7.20 12.09 16.51
N ILE A 155 5.99 12.01 16.99
CA ILE A 155 5.62 12.06 18.41
C ILE A 155 5.11 10.67 18.77
N ASP A 156 6.01 9.80 19.19
CA ASP A 156 5.71 8.40 19.46
C ASP A 156 5.48 8.11 20.95
N GLN A 157 6.09 8.87 21.87
CA GLN A 157 6.03 8.68 23.30
C GLN A 157 4.63 8.95 23.85
N TRP A 158 4.15 8.05 24.70
CA TRP A 158 2.76 8.05 25.22
C TRP A 158 2.35 9.36 25.90
N ASP A 159 3.23 9.98 26.67
CA ASP A 159 2.96 11.25 27.38
C ASP A 159 2.84 12.43 26.42
N LYS A 160 3.69 12.48 25.41
CA LYS A 160 3.64 13.50 24.35
C LYS A 160 2.43 13.32 23.44
N VAL A 161 2.07 12.07 23.11
CA VAL A 161 0.84 11.77 22.35
C VAL A 161 -0.39 12.14 23.19
N GLY A 162 -0.37 11.87 24.51
CA GLY A 162 -1.41 12.28 25.44
C GLY A 162 -1.60 13.80 25.49
N ALA A 163 -0.50 14.55 25.50
CA ALA A 163 -0.51 16.01 25.52
C ALA A 163 -0.85 16.66 24.16
N SER A 164 -0.70 15.95 23.06
CA SER A 164 -0.95 16.44 21.69
C SER A 164 -2.22 15.83 21.08
N LEU A 165 -2.11 14.67 20.40
CA LEU A 165 -3.22 14.01 19.69
C LEU A 165 -4.44 13.71 20.60
N LEU A 166 -4.19 13.24 21.82
CA LEU A 166 -5.24 12.84 22.77
C LEU A 166 -5.63 13.95 23.76
N SER A 167 -5.07 15.15 23.63
CA SER A 167 -5.53 16.31 24.40
C SER A 167 -7.00 16.62 24.08
N ILE A 168 -7.71 17.20 25.04
CA ILE A 168 -9.14 17.53 24.83
C ILE A 168 -9.35 18.35 23.56
N PRO A 169 -8.63 19.46 23.29
CA PRO A 169 -8.84 20.22 22.06
C PRO A 169 -8.62 19.37 20.81
N MET A 170 -7.48 18.69 20.72
CA MET A 170 -7.11 17.93 19.54
C MET A 170 -8.00 16.71 19.32
N ALA A 171 -8.27 15.92 20.35
CA ALA A 171 -9.16 14.75 20.22
C ALA A 171 -10.57 15.16 19.76
N HIS A 172 -11.06 16.29 20.25
CA HIS A 172 -12.34 16.85 19.81
C HIS A 172 -12.30 17.27 18.35
N GLU A 173 -11.27 18.00 17.93
CA GLU A 173 -11.07 18.43 16.54
C GLU A 173 -10.89 17.23 15.59
N MET A 174 -10.12 16.22 15.98
CA MET A 174 -9.91 15.01 15.17
C MET A 174 -11.24 14.31 14.90
N ILE A 175 -12.12 14.21 15.89
CA ILE A 175 -13.46 13.62 15.70
C ILE A 175 -14.37 14.56 14.89
N GLY A 176 -14.40 15.86 15.21
CA GLY A 176 -15.37 16.80 14.65
C GLY A 176 -15.03 17.31 13.26
N PHE A 177 -13.73 17.49 12.97
CA PHE A 177 -13.28 18.12 11.74
C PHE A 177 -12.37 17.25 10.88
N TYR A 178 -11.51 16.41 11.49
CA TYR A 178 -10.43 15.71 10.79
C TYR A 178 -10.63 14.20 10.64
N THR A 179 -11.83 13.72 10.95
CA THR A 179 -12.34 12.41 10.54
C THR A 179 -13.39 12.62 9.45
N VAL A 180 -13.24 11.93 8.34
CA VAL A 180 -14.06 12.13 7.12
C VAL A 180 -14.76 10.83 6.76
N ALA A 181 -16.06 10.88 6.56
CA ALA A 181 -16.81 9.78 5.96
C ALA A 181 -16.63 9.83 4.44
N ASP A 182 -16.15 8.77 3.83
CA ASP A 182 -16.00 8.66 2.38
C ASP A 182 -17.12 7.77 1.83
N ASP A 183 -18.07 8.38 1.14
CA ASP A 183 -19.21 7.67 0.54
C ASP A 183 -18.81 6.81 -0.66
N SER A 184 -17.63 7.01 -1.24
CA SER A 184 -17.17 6.24 -2.41
C SER A 184 -16.82 4.79 -2.07
N ASP A 185 -16.31 4.55 -0.86
CA ASP A 185 -15.93 3.23 -0.34
C ASP A 185 -16.65 2.84 0.95
N GLY A 186 -17.44 3.79 1.51
CA GLY A 186 -18.26 3.56 2.70
C GLY A 186 -17.50 3.47 4.01
N ILE A 187 -16.25 3.96 4.07
CA ILE A 187 -15.38 3.91 5.24
C ILE A 187 -15.05 5.29 5.81
N LEU A 188 -14.64 5.31 7.08
CA LEU A 188 -14.06 6.48 7.70
C LEU A 188 -12.59 6.62 7.34
N LYS A 189 -12.15 7.86 7.13
CA LYS A 189 -10.75 8.24 6.95
C LYS A 189 -10.37 9.27 8.01
N VAL A 190 -9.31 9.01 8.75
CA VAL A 190 -8.75 9.98 9.69
C VAL A 190 -7.57 10.69 9.02
N MET A 191 -7.50 12.01 9.19
CA MET A 191 -6.40 12.80 8.62
C MET A 191 -5.09 12.53 9.37
N ARG A 192 -4.02 12.58 8.62
CA ARG A 192 -2.65 12.49 9.13
C ARG A 192 -2.22 13.84 9.68
N SER A 193 -1.22 13.85 10.58
CA SER A 193 -0.72 15.08 11.22
C SER A 193 -0.39 16.20 10.24
N TYR A 194 0.38 15.92 9.18
CA TYR A 194 0.76 16.90 8.16
C TYR A 194 -0.46 17.47 7.40
N GLN A 195 -1.51 16.67 7.19
CA GLN A 195 -2.75 17.13 6.57
C GLN A 195 -3.51 18.07 7.49
N TYR A 196 -3.55 17.74 8.78
CA TYR A 196 -4.09 18.62 9.82
C TYR A 196 -3.39 19.98 9.82
N TYR A 197 -2.05 20.00 9.92
CA TYR A 197 -1.29 21.24 9.96
C TYR A 197 -1.47 22.09 8.71
N ALA A 198 -1.47 21.47 7.52
CA ALA A 198 -1.70 22.18 6.28
C ALA A 198 -3.08 22.83 6.22
N ALA A 199 -4.14 22.08 6.56
CA ALA A 199 -5.50 22.58 6.55
C ALA A 199 -5.71 23.69 7.60
N SER A 200 -5.15 23.52 8.80
CA SER A 200 -5.20 24.53 9.88
C SER A 200 -4.49 25.82 9.48
N LYS A 201 -3.29 25.73 8.89
CA LYS A 201 -2.53 26.92 8.45
C LYS A 201 -3.24 27.73 7.38
N ILE A 202 -3.90 27.05 6.41
CA ILE A 202 -4.70 27.73 5.40
C ILE A 202 -5.89 28.43 6.07
N SER A 203 -6.64 27.74 6.94
CA SER A 203 -7.76 28.30 7.66
C SER A 203 -7.37 29.52 8.50
N ASP A 204 -6.26 29.43 9.24
CA ASP A 204 -5.69 30.52 10.05
C ASP A 204 -5.32 31.75 9.19
N LYS A 205 -4.72 31.49 7.99
CA LYS A 205 -4.32 32.58 7.08
C LYS A 205 -5.54 33.32 6.56
N VAL A 206 -6.62 32.60 6.24
CA VAL A 206 -7.87 33.19 5.77
C VAL A 206 -8.55 33.97 6.89
N ALA A 207 -8.65 33.42 8.09
CA ALA A 207 -9.26 34.08 9.25
C ALA A 207 -8.57 35.39 9.65
N LYS A 208 -7.23 35.46 9.49
CA LYS A 208 -6.42 36.66 9.79
C LYS A 208 -6.33 37.65 8.63
N ASN A 209 -6.94 37.36 7.48
CA ASN A 209 -6.80 38.18 6.28
C ASN A 209 -7.53 39.52 6.38
N LYS A 210 -6.89 40.59 5.90
CA LYS A 210 -7.50 41.92 5.77
C LYS A 210 -8.04 42.10 4.37
N TRP A 211 -9.30 41.77 4.15
CA TRP A 211 -9.94 41.72 2.84
C TRP A 211 -9.97 43.04 2.04
N GLN A 212 -9.61 44.17 2.67
CA GLN A 212 -9.50 45.47 1.99
C GLN A 212 -8.19 45.65 1.21
N ASP A 213 -7.16 44.92 1.56
CA ASP A 213 -5.84 44.99 0.95
C ASP A 213 -5.84 44.22 -0.37
N LYS A 214 -5.34 44.85 -1.44
CA LYS A 214 -5.24 44.20 -2.77
C LYS A 214 -3.98 43.36 -2.91
N ASN A 215 -4.05 42.36 -3.80
CA ASN A 215 -2.91 41.55 -4.20
C ASN A 215 -2.20 40.84 -3.04
N GLN A 216 -2.94 40.47 -2.00
CA GLN A 216 -2.39 39.68 -0.90
C GLN A 216 -2.09 38.25 -1.38
N LEU A 217 -0.96 37.73 -0.90
CA LEU A 217 -0.54 36.37 -1.19
C LEU A 217 -1.09 35.42 -0.10
N GLY A 218 -1.70 34.31 -0.52
CA GLY A 218 -2.19 33.27 0.38
C GLY A 218 -1.06 32.39 0.88
N GLY A 219 -0.48 31.62 0.01
CA GLY A 219 0.60 30.67 0.28
C GLY A 219 0.46 29.38 -0.51
N TYR A 220 1.40 28.46 -0.32
CA TYR A 220 1.29 27.13 -0.94
C TYR A 220 1.63 26.01 0.03
N ILE A 221 1.09 24.82 -0.30
CA ILE A 221 1.34 23.57 0.40
C ILE A 221 2.19 22.69 -0.51
N TRP A 222 3.36 22.30 0.00
CA TRP A 222 4.22 21.35 -0.67
C TRP A 222 4.00 19.96 -0.07
N HIS A 223 3.09 19.21 -0.63
CA HIS A 223 2.81 17.82 -0.25
C HIS A 223 3.08 16.89 -1.43
N THR A 224 3.92 15.88 -1.22
CA THR A 224 4.31 14.94 -2.28
C THR A 224 3.11 14.24 -2.93
N THR A 225 3.31 13.77 -4.14
CA THR A 225 2.27 12.99 -4.84
C THR A 225 2.00 11.70 -4.08
N GLY A 226 0.71 11.42 -3.81
CA GLY A 226 0.32 10.24 -3.03
C GLY A 226 0.08 10.48 -1.56
N SER A 227 0.40 11.67 -1.07
CA SER A 227 0.16 12.04 0.34
C SER A 227 -1.31 12.38 0.68
N GLY A 228 -2.23 12.32 -0.29
CA GLY A 228 -3.64 12.65 -0.07
C GLY A 228 -3.95 14.15 -0.16
N LYS A 229 -3.29 14.88 -1.07
CA LYS A 229 -3.53 16.31 -1.33
C LYS A 229 -5.01 16.65 -1.53
N THR A 230 -5.74 15.81 -2.27
CA THR A 230 -7.18 16.02 -2.55
C THR A 230 -8.00 16.08 -1.25
N LEU A 231 -7.74 15.19 -0.30
CA LEU A 231 -8.42 15.23 1.01
C LEU A 231 -8.02 16.47 1.81
N THR A 232 -6.74 16.85 1.79
CA THR A 232 -6.25 18.04 2.48
C THR A 232 -6.87 19.33 1.92
N SER A 233 -6.89 19.47 0.58
CA SER A 233 -7.45 20.65 -0.09
C SER A 233 -8.97 20.74 0.11
N PHE A 234 -9.68 19.60 0.03
CA PHE A 234 -11.10 19.54 0.36
C PHE A 234 -11.38 19.99 1.79
N LYS A 235 -10.64 19.46 2.75
CA LYS A 235 -10.83 19.78 4.17
C LYS A 235 -10.52 21.25 4.44
N SER A 236 -9.48 21.81 3.83
CA SER A 236 -9.18 23.24 3.90
C SER A 236 -10.35 24.09 3.38
N ALA A 237 -10.90 23.71 2.22
CA ALA A 237 -12.07 24.39 1.64
C ALA A 237 -13.31 24.30 2.54
N GLN A 238 -13.57 23.11 3.10
CA GLN A 238 -14.71 22.88 3.99
C GLN A 238 -14.59 23.69 5.29
N LEU A 239 -13.41 23.76 5.89
CA LEU A 239 -13.16 24.54 7.11
C LEU A 239 -13.44 26.02 6.87
N ILE A 240 -12.91 26.59 5.78
CA ILE A 240 -13.12 28.01 5.41
C ILE A 240 -14.61 28.29 5.14
N ALA A 241 -15.28 27.42 4.38
CA ALA A 241 -16.69 27.56 4.09
C ALA A 241 -17.56 27.49 5.36
N SER A 242 -17.18 26.63 6.31
CA SER A 242 -17.90 26.41 7.57
C SER A 242 -17.69 27.55 8.57
N SER A 243 -16.50 28.15 8.62
CA SER A 243 -16.15 29.25 9.52
C SER A 243 -16.78 30.59 9.08
N LYS A 244 -17.19 30.69 7.80
CA LYS A 244 -17.69 31.91 7.17
C LYS A 244 -16.65 33.04 7.09
N ASP A 245 -15.36 32.70 7.13
CA ASP A 245 -14.27 33.66 6.95
C ASP A 245 -14.15 34.12 5.49
N ALA A 246 -14.71 33.35 4.55
CA ALA A 246 -14.88 33.71 3.15
C ALA A 246 -16.33 33.51 2.69
N ASP A 247 -16.75 34.30 1.72
CA ASP A 247 -18.10 34.22 1.11
C ASP A 247 -18.12 33.12 0.03
N LYS A 248 -16.99 32.87 -0.63
CA LYS A 248 -16.84 31.86 -1.66
C LYS A 248 -15.49 31.17 -1.52
N VAL A 249 -15.49 29.83 -1.67
CA VAL A 249 -14.29 29.01 -1.81
C VAL A 249 -14.34 28.32 -3.16
N ILE A 250 -13.40 28.62 -4.04
CA ILE A 250 -13.39 28.14 -5.41
C ILE A 250 -12.19 27.22 -5.62
N PHE A 251 -12.46 25.95 -5.89
CA PHE A 251 -11.45 24.98 -6.23
C PHE A 251 -11.20 24.98 -7.74
N LEU A 252 -9.98 25.32 -8.13
CA LEU A 252 -9.55 25.37 -9.53
C LEU A 252 -8.74 24.14 -9.93
N MET A 253 -9.13 23.56 -11.07
CA MET A 253 -8.49 22.38 -11.67
C MET A 253 -7.97 22.71 -13.08
N ASP A 254 -6.90 22.00 -13.48
CA ASP A 254 -6.26 22.20 -14.80
C ASP A 254 -7.15 21.70 -15.96
N ARG A 255 -7.69 20.48 -15.83
CA ARG A 255 -8.43 19.81 -16.93
C ARG A 255 -9.77 19.27 -16.48
N ILE A 256 -10.74 19.28 -17.39
CA ILE A 256 -12.09 18.76 -17.18
C ILE A 256 -12.07 17.27 -16.76
N GLU A 257 -11.13 16.47 -17.29
CA GLU A 257 -11.02 15.04 -16.96
C GLU A 257 -10.53 14.78 -15.53
N LEU A 258 -9.56 15.57 -15.06
CA LEU A 258 -9.12 15.55 -13.65
C LEU A 258 -10.21 16.16 -12.76
N GLY A 259 -10.97 17.12 -13.29
CA GLY A 259 -12.10 17.76 -12.66
C GLY A 259 -13.19 16.80 -12.26
N THR A 260 -13.54 15.87 -13.10
CA THR A 260 -14.58 14.87 -12.79
C THR A 260 -14.16 13.92 -11.69
N GLN A 261 -12.87 13.60 -11.57
CA GLN A 261 -12.35 12.76 -10.48
C GLN A 261 -12.33 13.52 -9.15
N SER A 262 -11.72 14.71 -9.12
CA SER A 262 -11.66 15.54 -7.91
C SER A 262 -13.05 15.97 -7.43
N LEU A 263 -13.97 16.29 -8.35
CA LEU A 263 -15.35 16.57 -8.02
C LEU A 263 -16.05 15.37 -7.37
N LYS A 264 -15.86 14.16 -7.90
CA LYS A 264 -16.41 12.94 -7.31
C LYS A 264 -15.83 12.67 -5.92
N GLU A 265 -14.52 12.84 -5.76
CA GLU A 265 -13.85 12.69 -4.47
C GLU A 265 -14.36 13.75 -3.48
N TYR A 266 -14.49 15.01 -3.89
CA TYR A 266 -15.03 16.07 -3.04
C TYR A 266 -16.47 15.78 -2.61
N ARG A 267 -17.32 15.34 -3.54
CA ARG A 267 -18.70 14.96 -3.22
C ARG A 267 -18.77 13.74 -2.30
N ALA A 268 -17.85 12.79 -2.45
CA ALA A 268 -17.76 11.63 -1.57
C ALA A 268 -17.31 11.98 -0.15
N PHE A 269 -16.52 13.05 0.01
CA PHE A 269 -16.04 13.52 1.32
C PHE A 269 -16.99 14.54 1.97
N ALA A 270 -17.95 15.07 1.24
CA ALA A 270 -18.88 16.07 1.75
C ALA A 270 -19.96 15.43 2.62
N ASP A 271 -20.39 16.16 3.64
CA ASP A 271 -21.52 15.78 4.48
C ASP A 271 -22.84 15.67 3.69
N ASN A 272 -22.96 16.50 2.67
CA ASN A 272 -24.01 16.46 1.66
C ASN A 272 -23.39 16.76 0.29
N ALA A 273 -23.55 15.85 -0.67
CA ALA A 273 -23.00 16.00 -2.02
C ALA A 273 -23.49 17.28 -2.74
N ASP A 274 -24.69 17.76 -2.38
CA ASP A 274 -25.28 18.97 -2.94
C ASP A 274 -24.62 20.28 -2.45
N ASP A 275 -23.82 20.21 -1.39
CA ASP A 275 -23.05 21.37 -0.91
C ASP A 275 -21.86 21.69 -1.82
N ILE A 276 -21.53 20.79 -2.75
CA ILE A 276 -20.43 20.96 -3.71
C ILE A 276 -20.98 21.19 -5.11
N GLN A 277 -20.83 22.40 -5.57
CA GLN A 277 -21.40 22.87 -6.82
C GLN A 277 -20.40 22.68 -7.98
N ASP A 278 -20.88 22.03 -9.04
CA ASP A 278 -20.20 21.97 -10.34
C ASP A 278 -20.64 23.10 -11.24
N THR A 279 -19.85 23.40 -12.27
CA THR A 279 -20.15 24.41 -13.26
C THR A 279 -20.10 23.81 -14.66
N GLU A 280 -21.22 23.87 -15.38
CA GLU A 280 -21.28 23.35 -16.76
C GLU A 280 -20.61 24.34 -17.74
N ASP A 281 -20.87 25.63 -17.56
CA ASP A 281 -20.33 26.70 -18.37
C ASP A 281 -19.96 27.96 -17.54
N THR A 282 -19.44 29.01 -18.20
CA THR A 282 -19.04 30.27 -17.55
C THR A 282 -20.24 31.04 -16.99
N HIS A 283 -21.41 30.97 -17.61
CA HIS A 283 -22.62 31.70 -17.13
C HIS A 283 -23.14 31.09 -15.83
N VAL A 284 -23.16 29.74 -15.73
CA VAL A 284 -23.52 29.03 -14.51
C VAL A 284 -22.52 29.37 -13.40
N LEU A 285 -21.23 29.43 -13.71
CA LEU A 285 -20.20 29.83 -12.76
C LEU A 285 -20.42 31.21 -12.20
N VAL A 286 -20.65 32.20 -13.06
CA VAL A 286 -20.96 33.59 -12.68
C VAL A 286 -22.19 33.67 -11.79
N SER A 287 -23.25 32.96 -12.15
CA SER A 287 -24.49 32.91 -11.33
C SER A 287 -24.22 32.38 -9.93
N LYS A 288 -23.42 31.31 -9.80
CA LYS A 288 -23.09 30.71 -8.49
C LYS A 288 -22.17 31.60 -7.66
N ILE A 289 -21.21 32.33 -8.27
CA ILE A 289 -20.35 33.24 -7.53
C ILE A 289 -21.18 34.41 -6.99
N LYS A 290 -22.16 34.95 -7.76
CA LYS A 290 -23.02 36.04 -7.32
C LYS A 290 -24.04 35.60 -6.25
N SER A 291 -24.41 34.36 -6.20
CA SER A 291 -25.44 33.84 -5.29
C SER A 291 -25.07 34.04 -3.81
N GLU A 292 -26.07 34.36 -2.99
CA GLU A 292 -25.98 34.45 -1.52
C GLU A 292 -26.37 33.13 -0.85
N ASP A 293 -26.82 32.15 -1.63
CA ASP A 293 -27.18 30.82 -1.12
C ASP A 293 -25.95 30.09 -0.54
N PRO A 294 -26.01 29.66 0.72
CA PRO A 294 -24.94 28.89 1.35
C PRO A 294 -24.53 27.63 0.58
N ALA A 295 -25.43 26.99 -0.16
CA ALA A 295 -25.14 25.84 -1.02
C ALA A 295 -24.17 26.19 -2.15
N ASN A 296 -24.01 27.47 -2.49
CA ASN A 296 -23.04 27.94 -3.49
C ASN A 296 -21.74 28.50 -2.87
N THR A 297 -21.42 28.18 -1.61
CA THR A 297 -20.19 28.64 -0.96
C THR A 297 -18.98 27.91 -1.51
N LEU A 298 -19.05 26.58 -1.69
CA LEU A 298 -17.96 25.78 -2.24
C LEU A 298 -18.24 25.43 -3.71
N ILE A 299 -17.41 25.93 -4.61
CA ILE A 299 -17.54 25.78 -6.07
C ILE A 299 -16.31 25.07 -6.62
N VAL A 300 -16.54 24.06 -7.48
CA VAL A 300 -15.47 23.36 -8.21
C VAL A 300 -15.57 23.72 -9.69
N THR A 301 -14.47 24.20 -10.27
CA THR A 301 -14.44 24.64 -11.69
C THR A 301 -13.07 24.48 -12.31
N SER A 302 -12.99 24.56 -13.66
CA SER A 302 -11.70 24.58 -14.35
C SER A 302 -11.10 25.97 -14.42
N ILE A 303 -9.77 26.06 -14.45
CA ILE A 303 -9.07 27.34 -14.61
C ILE A 303 -9.45 28.06 -15.90
N GLN A 304 -9.73 27.34 -16.99
CA GLN A 304 -10.15 27.88 -18.26
C GLN A 304 -11.49 28.64 -18.14
N LYS A 305 -12.50 28.02 -17.50
CA LYS A 305 -13.79 28.67 -17.28
C LYS A 305 -13.65 29.92 -16.41
N MET A 306 -12.79 29.83 -15.38
CA MET A 306 -12.55 30.94 -14.47
C MET A 306 -11.81 32.12 -15.16
N SER A 307 -10.79 31.82 -15.98
CA SER A 307 -10.05 32.85 -16.73
C SER A 307 -10.89 33.55 -17.80
N ASN A 308 -11.96 32.91 -18.29
CA ASN A 308 -12.85 33.52 -19.27
C ASN A 308 -13.69 34.67 -18.66
N ILE A 309 -13.92 34.67 -17.36
CA ILE A 309 -14.67 35.72 -16.67
C ILE A 309 -14.00 37.11 -16.85
N GLY A 310 -12.66 37.16 -16.94
CA GLY A 310 -11.88 38.39 -17.07
C GLY A 310 -11.65 38.86 -18.53
N LYS A 311 -12.12 38.10 -19.54
CA LYS A 311 -11.93 38.48 -20.93
C LYS A 311 -13.07 39.36 -21.40
N GLU A 312 -12.77 40.52 -22.00
CA GLU A 312 -13.72 41.55 -22.47
C GLU A 312 -14.79 41.02 -23.45
N ASN A 313 -14.69 39.84 -24.00
CA ASN A 313 -15.54 39.27 -25.04
C ASN A 313 -16.77 38.48 -24.52
N ASP A 314 -16.95 38.27 -23.21
CA ASP A 314 -18.02 37.37 -22.70
C ASP A 314 -19.35 38.08 -22.37
N GLY A 315 -19.53 39.33 -22.72
CA GLY A 315 -20.84 40.02 -22.54
C GLY A 315 -21.27 40.20 -21.07
N LEU A 316 -20.36 40.02 -20.12
CA LEU A 316 -20.63 40.24 -18.71
C LEU A 316 -20.83 41.73 -18.41
N LYS A 317 -21.93 42.05 -17.69
CA LYS A 317 -22.19 43.41 -17.23
C LYS A 317 -21.19 43.80 -16.13
N GLN A 318 -20.67 45.02 -16.18
CA GLN A 318 -19.77 45.54 -15.14
C GLN A 318 -20.38 45.41 -13.73
N SER A 319 -21.67 45.59 -13.58
CA SER A 319 -22.37 45.41 -12.32
C SER A 319 -22.32 43.97 -11.76
N ASP A 320 -22.14 42.98 -12.64
CA ASP A 320 -21.98 41.58 -12.24
C ASP A 320 -20.55 41.30 -11.77
N LEU A 321 -19.57 41.88 -12.45
CA LEU A 321 -18.18 41.84 -12.06
C LEU A 321 -17.97 42.52 -10.70
N ASP A 322 -18.54 43.72 -10.50
CA ASP A 322 -18.46 44.45 -9.23
C ASP A 322 -19.05 43.63 -8.05
N LYS A 323 -20.20 42.96 -8.28
CA LYS A 323 -20.81 42.10 -7.29
C LYS A 323 -19.95 40.88 -6.95
N MET A 324 -19.25 40.30 -7.91
CA MET A 324 -18.37 39.16 -7.67
C MET A 324 -17.07 39.57 -6.96
N THR A 325 -16.42 40.65 -7.41
CA THR A 325 -15.16 41.15 -6.86
C THR A 325 -15.30 41.79 -5.47
N SER A 326 -16.51 42.19 -5.08
CA SER A 326 -16.78 42.65 -3.71
C SER A 326 -16.86 41.52 -2.67
N LYS A 327 -16.97 40.27 -3.09
CA LYS A 327 -17.02 39.13 -2.19
C LYS A 327 -15.62 38.69 -1.70
N ARG A 328 -15.56 38.14 -0.48
CA ARG A 328 -14.37 37.52 0.07
C ARG A 328 -14.19 36.14 -0.59
N ILE A 329 -13.27 36.05 -1.53
CA ILE A 329 -13.08 34.84 -2.32
C ILE A 329 -11.74 34.19 -1.99
N VAL A 330 -11.75 32.89 -1.77
CA VAL A 330 -10.57 32.05 -1.63
C VAL A 330 -10.49 31.09 -2.82
N PHE A 331 -9.37 31.06 -3.49
CA PHE A 331 -9.04 30.10 -4.54
C PHE A 331 -8.12 29.03 -3.98
N ILE A 332 -8.45 27.76 -4.20
CA ILE A 332 -7.60 26.61 -3.92
C ILE A 332 -7.27 25.95 -5.25
N ILE A 333 -5.97 25.80 -5.54
CA ILE A 333 -5.47 25.36 -6.84
C ILE A 333 -4.65 24.10 -6.64
N ASP A 334 -5.10 22.97 -7.22
CA ASP A 334 -4.35 21.73 -7.20
C ASP A 334 -3.37 21.66 -8.38
N GLU A 335 -2.25 20.92 -8.18
CA GLU A 335 -1.15 20.79 -9.15
C GLU A 335 -0.66 22.13 -9.71
N CYS A 336 -0.50 23.12 -8.84
CA CYS A 336 -0.26 24.52 -9.18
C CYS A 336 1.10 24.81 -9.88
N HIS A 337 1.98 23.81 -9.99
CA HIS A 337 3.26 23.88 -10.74
C HIS A 337 3.10 23.82 -12.26
N ARG A 338 1.91 23.51 -12.78
CA ARG A 338 1.75 23.32 -14.23
C ARG A 338 1.84 24.64 -15.00
N SER A 339 2.58 24.61 -16.12
CA SER A 339 2.83 25.78 -16.95
C SER A 339 1.56 26.43 -17.54
N THR A 340 0.49 25.65 -17.69
CA THR A 340 -0.82 26.14 -18.17
C THR A 340 -1.49 27.11 -17.22
N PHE A 341 -1.07 27.10 -15.94
CA PHE A 341 -1.62 28.03 -14.94
C PHE A 341 -1.10 29.47 -15.07
N GLY A 342 0.10 29.69 -15.64
CA GLY A 342 0.77 31.00 -15.62
C GLY A 342 -0.11 32.15 -16.11
N ASP A 343 -0.45 32.14 -17.39
CA ASP A 343 -1.14 33.27 -18.04
C ASP A 343 -2.62 33.36 -17.63
N MET A 344 -3.30 32.19 -17.46
CA MET A 344 -4.69 32.12 -16.99
C MET A 344 -4.82 32.56 -15.54
N LEU A 345 -3.87 32.19 -14.69
CA LEU A 345 -3.88 32.56 -13.27
C LEU A 345 -3.65 34.06 -13.08
N ILE A 346 -2.76 34.67 -13.90
CA ILE A 346 -2.57 36.11 -13.91
C ILE A 346 -3.91 36.81 -14.24
N THR A 347 -4.59 36.39 -15.32
CA THR A 347 -5.92 36.91 -15.67
C THR A 347 -6.93 36.81 -14.52
N ILE A 348 -6.95 35.68 -13.80
CA ILE A 348 -7.85 35.49 -12.66
C ILE A 348 -7.48 36.44 -11.51
N LYS A 349 -6.18 36.59 -11.21
CA LYS A 349 -5.71 37.51 -10.15
C LYS A 349 -6.04 38.95 -10.47
N ASP A 350 -5.86 39.38 -11.72
CA ASP A 350 -6.23 40.73 -12.18
C ASP A 350 -7.74 40.95 -12.05
N THR A 351 -8.54 39.92 -12.32
CA THR A 351 -10.01 39.97 -12.19
C THR A 351 -10.45 40.04 -10.72
N PHE A 352 -9.76 39.32 -9.81
CA PHE A 352 -10.12 39.22 -8.39
C PHE A 352 -8.98 39.68 -7.49
N PRO A 353 -8.62 40.97 -7.47
CA PRO A 353 -7.44 41.49 -6.77
C PRO A 353 -7.51 41.36 -5.25
N ASN A 354 -8.68 41.21 -4.66
CA ASN A 354 -8.90 41.04 -3.23
C ASN A 354 -8.95 39.58 -2.80
N ALA A 355 -8.92 38.62 -3.74
CA ALA A 355 -8.99 37.19 -3.43
C ALA A 355 -7.66 36.64 -2.90
N LEU A 356 -7.75 35.59 -2.07
CA LEU A 356 -6.61 34.80 -1.65
C LEU A 356 -6.44 33.57 -2.53
N PHE A 357 -5.18 33.26 -2.85
CA PHE A 357 -4.84 32.11 -3.67
C PHE A 357 -3.93 31.16 -2.93
N PHE A 358 -4.36 29.89 -2.77
CA PHE A 358 -3.58 28.82 -2.17
C PHE A 358 -3.24 27.76 -3.21
N GLY A 359 -1.95 27.44 -3.32
CA GLY A 359 -1.47 26.41 -4.23
C GLY A 359 -1.19 25.08 -3.52
N PHE A 360 -1.58 23.95 -4.12
CA PHE A 360 -1.17 22.62 -3.71
C PHE A 360 -0.29 22.01 -4.79
N THR A 361 0.89 21.49 -4.41
CA THR A 361 1.80 20.85 -5.35
C THR A 361 2.67 19.79 -4.66
N GLY A 362 3.05 18.75 -5.41
CA GLY A 362 4.07 17.80 -4.98
C GLY A 362 5.48 18.19 -5.42
N THR A 363 5.57 19.11 -6.37
CA THR A 363 6.80 19.53 -7.03
C THR A 363 6.76 21.04 -7.28
N PRO A 364 7.00 21.87 -6.24
CA PRO A 364 7.01 23.34 -6.43
C PRO A 364 8.10 23.75 -7.44
N ILE A 365 7.83 24.84 -8.15
CA ILE A 365 8.82 25.50 -9.02
C ILE A 365 9.72 26.34 -8.11
N GLN A 366 11.01 26.07 -8.16
CA GLN A 366 12.07 26.75 -7.43
C GLN A 366 13.01 27.48 -8.41
N ASP A 367 14.03 28.16 -7.92
CA ASP A 367 14.96 28.94 -8.76
C ASP A 367 15.69 28.05 -9.77
N GLU A 368 15.99 26.79 -9.39
CA GLU A 368 16.76 25.84 -10.23
C GLU A 368 15.96 25.32 -11.43
N ASN A 369 14.63 25.27 -11.34
CA ASN A 369 13.77 24.71 -12.40
C ASN A 369 12.75 25.69 -12.95
N GLN A 370 12.89 26.99 -12.71
CA GLN A 370 12.00 28.00 -13.25
C GLN A 370 12.11 28.11 -14.78
N LYS A 371 10.98 28.14 -15.45
CA LYS A 371 10.91 28.24 -16.92
C LYS A 371 10.48 29.62 -17.43
N LYS A 372 9.80 30.42 -16.57
CA LYS A 372 9.22 31.75 -16.89
C LYS A 372 9.60 32.83 -15.87
N MET A 373 10.74 32.70 -15.22
CA MET A 373 11.26 33.63 -14.20
C MET A 373 10.33 33.84 -12.99
N ASN A 374 9.43 32.90 -12.67
CA ASN A 374 8.56 32.93 -11.52
C ASN A 374 8.62 31.58 -10.78
N THR A 375 8.85 31.64 -9.50
CA THR A 375 8.77 30.47 -8.60
C THR A 375 7.36 30.28 -8.08
N THR A 376 7.09 29.15 -7.41
CA THR A 376 5.80 28.93 -6.75
C THR A 376 5.56 29.96 -5.65
N SER A 377 6.62 30.39 -4.94
CA SER A 377 6.54 31.42 -3.91
C SER A 377 6.23 32.81 -4.47
N ASP A 378 6.74 33.16 -5.65
CA ASP A 378 6.41 34.44 -6.29
C ASP A 378 4.92 34.54 -6.64
N ILE A 379 4.33 33.40 -7.00
CA ILE A 379 2.93 33.34 -7.43
C ILE A 379 1.97 33.27 -6.24
N PHE A 380 2.25 32.44 -5.26
CA PHE A 380 1.31 32.12 -4.19
C PHE A 380 1.67 32.75 -2.83
N GLY A 381 2.93 33.08 -2.59
CA GLY A 381 3.46 33.52 -1.31
C GLY A 381 4.27 32.45 -0.58
N GLU A 382 4.36 32.57 0.73
CA GLU A 382 5.16 31.68 1.57
C GLU A 382 4.71 30.21 1.54
N GLU A 383 5.65 29.29 1.78
CA GLU A 383 5.37 27.89 2.03
C GLU A 383 4.71 27.75 3.41
N LEU A 384 3.42 27.33 3.42
CA LEU A 384 2.65 27.20 4.64
C LEU A 384 2.92 25.89 5.37
N HIS A 385 3.16 24.84 4.61
CA HIS A 385 3.54 23.52 5.13
C HIS A 385 4.24 22.68 4.06
N ARG A 386 5.21 21.87 4.50
CA ARG A 386 5.99 20.95 3.67
C ARG A 386 5.81 19.52 4.16
N TYR A 387 5.51 18.63 3.23
CA TYR A 387 5.60 17.19 3.39
C TYR A 387 6.22 16.60 2.13
N SER A 388 7.54 16.48 2.15
CA SER A 388 8.36 16.09 1.01
C SER A 388 8.16 14.61 0.63
N ILE A 389 8.72 14.20 -0.51
CA ILE A 389 8.72 12.78 -0.90
C ILE A 389 9.55 11.94 0.09
N ALA A 390 10.61 12.50 0.67
CA ALA A 390 11.41 11.86 1.70
C ALA A 390 10.61 11.59 2.98
N ASP A 391 9.82 12.58 3.41
CA ASP A 391 8.91 12.41 4.55
C ASP A 391 7.89 11.30 4.28
N GLY A 392 7.31 11.31 3.07
CA GLY A 392 6.32 10.30 2.67
C GLY A 392 6.86 8.87 2.64
N ILE A 393 8.11 8.67 2.23
CA ILE A 393 8.77 7.36 2.21
C ILE A 393 9.18 6.95 3.63
N ARG A 394 9.77 7.86 4.42
CA ARG A 394 10.11 7.63 5.83
C ARG A 394 8.91 7.15 6.64
N ASP A 395 7.77 7.78 6.42
CA ASP A 395 6.54 7.49 7.16
C ASP A 395 5.75 6.30 6.59
N GLY A 396 6.25 5.68 5.50
CA GLY A 396 5.56 4.57 4.84
C GLY A 396 4.26 4.96 4.13
N ASN A 397 4.06 6.25 3.83
CA ASN A 397 2.87 6.75 3.14
C ASN A 397 2.96 6.63 1.61
N VAL A 398 4.16 6.55 1.09
CA VAL A 398 4.48 6.25 -0.31
C VAL A 398 5.72 5.36 -0.37
N LEU A 399 5.88 4.63 -1.48
CA LEU A 399 7.05 3.77 -1.69
C LEU A 399 8.25 4.57 -2.20
N GLY A 400 9.45 4.10 -1.88
CA GLY A 400 10.69 4.51 -2.53
C GLY A 400 10.78 4.03 -3.98
N PHE A 401 11.90 4.33 -4.63
CA PHE A 401 12.15 3.99 -6.03
C PHE A 401 13.41 3.15 -6.19
N ASP A 402 13.41 2.24 -7.16
CA ASP A 402 14.58 1.51 -7.64
C ASP A 402 14.90 1.94 -9.09
N PRO A 403 15.64 3.05 -9.29
CA PRO A 403 16.05 3.49 -10.62
C PRO A 403 17.23 2.66 -11.10
N TYR A 404 17.05 1.98 -12.23
CA TYR A 404 18.06 1.15 -12.85
C TYR A 404 18.33 1.59 -14.28
N LYS A 405 19.61 1.92 -14.58
CA LYS A 405 20.04 2.27 -15.92
C LYS A 405 20.27 1.04 -16.77
N VAL A 406 19.72 1.02 -17.96
CA VAL A 406 19.92 -0.04 -18.94
C VAL A 406 20.76 0.48 -20.10
N MET A 407 21.89 -0.17 -20.31
CA MET A 407 22.83 0.21 -21.35
C MET A 407 22.49 -0.52 -22.65
N THR A 408 21.90 0.18 -23.62
CA THR A 408 21.62 -0.37 -24.96
C THR A 408 22.84 -0.35 -25.88
N TYR A 409 23.80 0.50 -25.56
CA TYR A 409 25.11 0.57 -26.22
C TYR A 409 26.23 0.50 -25.20
N LYS A 410 27.35 -0.09 -25.57
CA LYS A 410 28.55 -0.05 -24.74
C LYS A 410 29.16 1.35 -24.77
N ASP A 411 29.54 1.91 -23.62
CA ASP A 411 30.17 3.23 -23.49
C ASP A 411 31.39 3.37 -24.39
N SER A 412 32.19 2.31 -24.55
CA SER A 412 33.36 2.31 -25.43
C SER A 412 33.00 2.55 -26.90
N LYS A 413 31.90 1.94 -27.38
CA LYS A 413 31.40 2.13 -28.74
C LYS A 413 30.89 3.57 -28.97
N LEU A 414 30.10 4.11 -28.04
CA LEU A 414 29.60 5.47 -28.09
C LEU A 414 30.74 6.47 -28.08
N ARG A 415 31.74 6.26 -27.23
CA ARG A 415 32.91 7.10 -27.11
C ARG A 415 33.74 7.08 -28.38
N GLU A 416 33.96 5.92 -28.97
CA GLU A 416 34.69 5.75 -30.23
C GLU A 416 33.96 6.44 -31.39
N ALA A 417 32.64 6.28 -31.50
CA ALA A 417 31.85 6.94 -32.51
C ALA A 417 31.95 8.48 -32.43
N VAL A 418 31.84 9.04 -31.23
CA VAL A 418 32.01 10.49 -31.00
C VAL A 418 33.45 10.93 -31.31
N ALA A 419 34.45 10.16 -30.88
CA ALA A 419 35.85 10.45 -31.13
C ALA A 419 36.20 10.48 -32.64
N LEU A 420 35.62 9.55 -33.41
CA LEU A 420 35.78 9.50 -34.86
C LEU A 420 35.14 10.74 -35.55
N VAL A 421 33.90 11.07 -35.16
CA VAL A 421 33.21 12.27 -35.69
C VAL A 421 33.98 13.53 -35.38
N LYS A 422 34.50 13.69 -34.17
CA LYS A 422 35.28 14.86 -33.75
C LYS A 422 36.63 14.93 -34.44
N ALA A 423 37.24 13.79 -34.67
CA ALA A 423 38.50 13.70 -35.43
C ALA A 423 38.31 13.83 -36.97
N LYS A 424 37.05 13.88 -37.45
CA LYS A 424 36.69 13.84 -38.87
C LYS A 424 37.33 12.63 -39.58
N ALA A 425 37.21 11.46 -39.00
CA ALA A 425 37.77 10.20 -39.51
C ALA A 425 36.66 9.15 -39.65
N ASN A 426 36.72 8.34 -40.73
CA ASN A 426 35.73 7.31 -41.01
C ASN A 426 35.96 6.01 -40.21
N ASN A 427 37.18 5.80 -39.74
CA ASN A 427 37.57 4.64 -38.97
C ASN A 427 38.78 4.94 -38.07
N ARG A 428 39.08 4.00 -37.15
CA ARG A 428 40.17 4.12 -36.20
C ARG A 428 41.56 4.25 -36.86
N ASN A 429 41.75 3.55 -37.95
CA ASN A 429 43.06 3.59 -38.65
C ASN A 429 43.32 4.99 -39.25
N GLU A 430 42.33 5.57 -39.87
CA GLU A 430 42.42 6.95 -40.39
C GLU A 430 42.63 7.95 -39.24
N ALA A 431 41.89 7.82 -38.15
CA ALA A 431 42.04 8.69 -37.00
C ALA A 431 43.46 8.62 -36.36
N LEU A 432 44.13 7.50 -36.45
CA LEU A 432 45.47 7.32 -35.88
C LEU A 432 46.62 7.64 -36.86
N SER A 433 46.37 7.74 -38.16
CA SER A 433 47.36 8.01 -39.21
C SER A 433 47.82 9.46 -39.28
N GLU A 434 46.95 10.42 -38.98
CA GLU A 434 47.22 11.86 -39.05
C GLU A 434 47.42 12.46 -37.64
N PRO A 435 48.53 13.20 -37.37
CA PRO A 435 48.84 13.68 -36.01
C PRO A 435 47.71 14.53 -35.37
N GLU A 436 47.06 15.41 -36.12
CA GLU A 436 45.95 16.24 -35.61
C GLU A 436 44.70 15.41 -35.30
N LYS A 437 44.31 14.53 -36.22
CA LYS A 437 43.19 13.61 -36.00
C LYS A 437 43.44 12.71 -34.80
N LYS A 438 44.64 12.18 -34.67
CA LYS A 438 45.08 11.34 -33.58
C LYS A 438 44.98 12.02 -32.23
N LYS A 439 45.44 13.29 -32.14
CA LYS A 439 45.35 14.09 -30.92
C LYS A 439 43.89 14.26 -30.47
N ILE A 440 43.00 14.61 -31.41
CA ILE A 440 41.56 14.76 -31.13
C ILE A 440 40.94 13.44 -30.76
N TYR A 441 41.18 12.36 -31.53
CA TYR A 441 40.67 11.03 -31.28
C TYR A 441 41.05 10.56 -29.88
N LEU A 442 42.33 10.62 -29.51
CA LEU A 442 42.80 10.19 -28.20
C LEU A 442 42.26 11.05 -27.06
N LYS A 443 42.00 12.36 -27.27
CA LYS A 443 41.36 13.23 -26.28
C LYS A 443 39.96 12.73 -25.92
N TYR A 444 39.13 12.38 -26.93
CA TYR A 444 37.77 11.91 -26.70
C TYR A 444 37.70 10.44 -26.21
N MET A 445 38.70 9.63 -26.53
CA MET A 445 38.84 8.28 -26.00
C MET A 445 39.28 8.26 -24.54
N ASP A 446 39.98 9.27 -24.07
CA ASP A 446 40.45 9.41 -22.69
C ASP A 446 39.30 9.75 -21.73
N LYS A 447 38.98 8.80 -20.85
CA LYS A 447 37.92 8.93 -19.85
C LYS A 447 38.18 10.03 -18.81
N SER A 448 39.45 10.33 -18.54
CA SER A 448 39.87 11.39 -17.61
C SER A 448 39.65 12.78 -18.15
N LYS A 449 39.71 12.95 -19.47
CA LYS A 449 39.58 14.26 -20.16
C LYS A 449 38.15 14.57 -20.55
N ILE A 450 37.43 13.59 -21.07
CA ILE A 450 36.04 13.75 -21.46
C ILE A 450 35.20 12.67 -20.76
N SER A 451 34.32 13.10 -19.88
CA SER A 451 33.35 12.18 -19.17
C SER A 451 32.22 11.77 -20.11
N MET A 452 31.36 10.84 -19.64
CA MET A 452 30.13 10.52 -20.38
C MET A 452 29.10 11.66 -20.30
N ILE A 453 29.07 12.39 -19.18
CA ILE A 453 28.17 13.54 -18.94
C ILE A 453 28.91 14.87 -18.97
N THR A 454 28.20 15.96 -19.22
CA THR A 454 28.71 17.33 -19.07
C THR A 454 29.20 17.55 -17.62
N LYS A 455 30.39 18.16 -17.52
CA LYS A 455 30.95 18.64 -16.23
C LYS A 455 31.19 20.15 -16.31
N ILE A 456 31.16 20.78 -15.14
CA ILE A 456 31.60 22.17 -14.97
C ILE A 456 33.02 22.13 -14.40
N ASP A 457 33.97 22.80 -15.02
CA ASP A 457 35.34 22.90 -14.50
C ASP A 457 35.44 23.89 -13.33
N ASP A 458 36.57 23.94 -12.68
CA ASP A 458 36.85 24.82 -11.53
C ASP A 458 36.74 26.33 -11.85
N PHE A 459 36.67 26.67 -13.14
CA PHE A 459 36.47 28.03 -13.66
C PHE A 459 35.05 28.32 -14.10
N GLY A 460 34.12 27.39 -13.89
CA GLY A 460 32.72 27.55 -14.29
C GLY A 460 32.41 27.25 -15.77
N ASN A 461 33.39 26.76 -16.56
CA ASN A 461 33.15 26.44 -17.98
C ASN A 461 32.52 25.06 -18.12
N LYS A 462 31.59 24.96 -19.06
CA LYS A 462 30.86 23.74 -19.40
C LYS A 462 31.70 22.85 -20.34
N ILE A 463 32.15 21.70 -19.86
CA ILE A 463 32.82 20.68 -20.69
C ILE A 463 31.77 19.63 -21.05
N LEU A 464 31.35 19.61 -22.31
CA LEU A 464 30.35 18.68 -22.82
C LEU A 464 30.85 17.25 -22.73
N GLY A 465 29.99 16.36 -22.28
CA GLY A 465 30.27 14.91 -22.20
C GLY A 465 30.01 14.19 -23.53
N ILE A 466 30.30 12.89 -23.55
CA ILE A 466 30.10 12.03 -24.73
C ILE A 466 28.61 12.00 -25.14
N GLU A 467 27.70 11.85 -24.17
CA GLU A 467 26.27 11.74 -24.44
C GLU A 467 25.68 13.02 -25.07
N ASP A 468 26.25 14.17 -24.83
CA ASP A 468 25.81 15.43 -25.43
C ASP A 468 26.03 15.49 -26.94
N TYR A 469 27.01 14.75 -27.44
CA TYR A 469 27.35 14.67 -28.86
C TYR A 469 26.59 13.59 -29.62
N ILE A 470 25.83 12.74 -28.93
CA ILE A 470 25.05 11.66 -29.54
C ILE A 470 23.72 12.23 -30.03
N PRO A 471 23.42 12.15 -31.35
CA PRO A 471 22.17 12.66 -31.89
C PRO A 471 20.99 11.82 -31.42
N ASN A 472 19.81 12.43 -31.31
CA ASN A 472 18.59 11.71 -30.92
C ASN A 472 18.24 10.55 -31.87
N ALA A 473 18.60 10.66 -33.14
CA ALA A 473 18.43 9.61 -34.15
C ALA A 473 19.15 8.28 -33.77
N GLN A 474 20.24 8.33 -32.98
CA GLN A 474 20.92 7.13 -32.49
C GLN A 474 20.01 6.26 -31.64
N TYR A 475 19.10 6.88 -30.85
CA TYR A 475 18.12 6.18 -30.01
C TYR A 475 16.82 5.81 -30.76
N GLN A 476 16.80 6.03 -32.09
CA GLN A 476 15.69 5.62 -32.97
C GLN A 476 16.08 4.46 -33.90
N THR A 477 17.31 3.96 -33.78
CA THR A 477 17.81 2.82 -34.55
C THR A 477 17.14 1.51 -34.12
N GLU A 478 17.10 0.53 -35.02
CA GLU A 478 16.61 -0.81 -34.73
C GLU A 478 17.43 -1.49 -33.63
N GLU A 479 18.76 -1.24 -33.57
CA GLU A 479 19.63 -1.82 -32.53
C GLU A 479 19.16 -1.38 -31.14
N HIS A 480 18.90 -0.08 -30.96
CA HIS A 480 18.42 0.46 -29.69
C HIS A 480 17.01 -0.04 -29.33
N THR A 481 16.06 0.12 -30.25
CA THR A 481 14.66 -0.22 -29.99
C THR A 481 14.49 -1.73 -29.72
N ASN A 482 15.23 -2.58 -30.44
CA ASN A 482 15.25 -4.01 -30.18
C ASN A 482 15.83 -4.34 -28.78
N ALA A 483 16.95 -3.73 -28.40
CA ALA A 483 17.58 -3.93 -27.10
C ALA A 483 16.62 -3.51 -25.94
N VAL A 484 15.88 -2.41 -26.09
CA VAL A 484 14.87 -1.97 -25.12
C VAL A 484 13.74 -2.99 -24.99
N VAL A 485 13.16 -3.44 -26.09
CA VAL A 485 12.05 -4.39 -26.08
C VAL A 485 12.49 -5.75 -25.53
N GLU A 486 13.69 -6.20 -25.86
CA GLU A 486 14.25 -7.45 -25.33
C GLU A 486 14.49 -7.39 -23.83
N ASP A 487 15.04 -6.29 -23.27
CA ASP A 487 15.20 -6.12 -21.83
C ASP A 487 13.82 -6.18 -21.11
N ILE A 488 12.81 -5.50 -21.69
CA ILE A 488 11.46 -5.49 -21.13
C ILE A 488 10.86 -6.89 -21.16
N ILE A 489 10.88 -7.61 -22.29
CA ILE A 489 10.32 -8.96 -22.42
C ILE A 489 11.01 -9.94 -21.48
N ASN A 490 12.35 -9.94 -21.46
CA ASN A 490 13.14 -10.86 -20.64
C ASN A 490 13.00 -10.61 -19.14
N GLY A 491 12.71 -9.36 -18.72
CA GLY A 491 12.53 -9.01 -17.33
C GLY A 491 11.09 -9.06 -16.84
N TRP A 492 10.12 -9.21 -17.75
CA TRP A 492 8.71 -8.99 -17.46
C TRP A 492 8.16 -9.87 -16.33
N ASP A 493 8.32 -11.18 -16.44
CA ASP A 493 7.71 -12.13 -15.50
C ASP A 493 8.18 -11.87 -14.05
N ILE A 494 9.46 -11.53 -13.87
CA ILE A 494 10.02 -11.21 -12.55
C ILE A 494 9.50 -9.88 -12.04
N ILE A 495 9.62 -8.81 -12.85
CA ILE A 495 9.32 -7.45 -12.42
C ILE A 495 7.81 -7.25 -12.22
N SER A 496 6.98 -7.83 -13.08
CA SER A 496 5.53 -7.76 -12.97
C SER A 496 4.93 -8.80 -12.01
N GLN A 497 5.74 -9.70 -11.47
CA GLN A 497 5.29 -10.87 -10.72
C GLN A 497 4.24 -11.68 -11.49
N ASN A 498 4.63 -12.16 -12.66
CA ASN A 498 3.78 -12.93 -13.58
C ASN A 498 2.51 -12.16 -13.99
N SER A 499 2.66 -10.92 -14.44
CA SER A 499 1.59 -10.02 -14.87
C SER A 499 0.57 -9.66 -13.76
N LYS A 500 0.94 -9.79 -12.48
CA LYS A 500 0.16 -9.25 -11.37
C LYS A 500 0.09 -7.72 -11.42
N PHE A 501 1.20 -7.09 -11.79
CA PHE A 501 1.33 -5.65 -11.90
C PHE A 501 1.42 -5.20 -13.35
N HIS A 502 1.04 -3.94 -13.58
CA HIS A 502 1.11 -3.28 -14.88
C HIS A 502 2.31 -2.36 -14.95
N ALA A 503 2.72 -2.03 -16.19
CA ALA A 503 3.76 -1.04 -16.45
C ALA A 503 3.29 0.09 -17.35
N ILE A 504 3.93 1.26 -17.18
CA ILE A 504 3.88 2.36 -18.14
C ILE A 504 5.23 2.41 -18.86
N PHE A 505 5.20 2.57 -20.18
CA PHE A 505 6.38 2.78 -21.00
C PHE A 505 6.33 4.16 -21.67
N ALA A 506 7.17 5.08 -21.24
CA ALA A 506 7.25 6.46 -21.72
C ALA A 506 8.25 6.59 -22.86
N THR A 507 7.80 7.11 -23.99
CA THR A 507 8.59 7.34 -25.23
C THR A 507 8.68 8.82 -25.55
N SER A 508 9.59 9.22 -26.47
CA SER A 508 9.84 10.64 -26.79
C SER A 508 8.81 11.25 -27.73
N SER A 509 8.17 10.43 -28.58
CA SER A 509 7.26 10.93 -29.62
C SER A 509 6.21 9.91 -30.02
N ILE A 510 5.14 10.35 -30.68
CA ILE A 510 4.09 9.49 -31.20
C ILE A 510 4.64 8.45 -32.21
N PRO A 511 5.49 8.82 -33.19
CA PRO A 511 6.08 7.82 -34.09
C PRO A 511 6.88 6.74 -33.37
N GLU A 512 7.67 7.11 -32.33
CA GLU A 512 8.41 6.14 -31.53
C GLU A 512 7.47 5.22 -30.76
N ALA A 513 6.39 5.76 -30.16
CA ALA A 513 5.40 4.96 -29.45
C ALA A 513 4.75 3.92 -30.35
N ILE A 514 4.36 4.28 -31.57
CA ILE A 514 3.79 3.38 -32.58
C ILE A 514 4.82 2.34 -33.02
N ASN A 515 6.08 2.73 -33.22
CA ASN A 515 7.14 1.80 -33.59
C ASN A 515 7.38 0.74 -32.49
N TYR A 516 7.48 1.16 -31.25
CA TYR A 516 7.59 0.23 -30.11
C TYR A 516 6.36 -0.69 -30.01
N TYR A 517 5.15 -0.16 -30.21
CA TYR A 517 3.94 -0.97 -30.21
C TYR A 517 4.00 -2.09 -31.26
N LYS A 518 4.37 -1.75 -32.50
CA LYS A 518 4.52 -2.73 -33.60
C LYS A 518 5.62 -3.76 -33.28
N LEU A 519 6.72 -3.33 -32.68
CA LEU A 519 7.84 -4.17 -32.33
C LEU A 519 7.46 -5.18 -31.22
N PHE A 520 6.75 -4.76 -30.18
CA PHE A 520 6.21 -5.69 -29.19
C PHE A 520 5.26 -6.71 -29.83
N LYS A 521 4.33 -6.26 -30.67
CA LYS A 521 3.38 -7.12 -31.36
C LYS A 521 4.08 -8.18 -32.25
N SER A 522 5.22 -7.84 -32.85
CA SER A 522 6.00 -8.78 -33.68
C SER A 522 6.83 -9.75 -32.87
N LYS A 523 7.35 -9.36 -31.68
CA LYS A 523 8.28 -10.17 -30.89
C LYS A 523 7.57 -11.08 -29.87
N THR A 524 6.39 -10.72 -29.42
CA THR A 524 5.70 -11.51 -28.39
C THR A 524 4.19 -11.46 -28.51
N SER A 525 3.56 -12.62 -28.37
CA SER A 525 2.11 -12.75 -28.22
C SER A 525 1.67 -12.91 -26.77
N LYS A 526 2.62 -13.03 -25.83
CA LYS A 526 2.30 -13.24 -24.41
C LYS A 526 1.89 -11.94 -23.72
N LEU A 527 2.49 -10.82 -24.10
CA LEU A 527 2.26 -9.53 -23.45
C LEU A 527 1.12 -8.77 -24.13
N LYS A 528 0.19 -8.30 -23.33
CA LYS A 528 -0.91 -7.43 -23.77
C LYS A 528 -0.47 -5.98 -23.69
N VAL A 529 0.06 -5.49 -24.79
CA VAL A 529 0.57 -4.14 -24.93
C VAL A 529 -0.44 -3.26 -25.65
N THR A 530 -0.70 -2.06 -25.15
CA THR A 530 -1.47 -1.04 -25.86
C THR A 530 -0.75 0.30 -25.82
N CYS A 531 -1.20 1.23 -26.65
CA CYS A 531 -0.59 2.55 -26.75
C CYS A 531 -1.67 3.63 -26.63
N LEU A 532 -1.36 4.67 -25.87
CA LEU A 532 -2.23 5.84 -25.71
C LEU A 532 -1.46 7.11 -26.11
N VAL A 533 -1.90 7.75 -27.18
CA VAL A 533 -1.31 8.98 -27.71
C VAL A 533 -2.38 10.04 -27.91
N ASP A 534 -2.05 11.30 -27.70
CA ASP A 534 -2.97 12.43 -27.85
C ASP A 534 -2.34 13.46 -28.78
N GLU A 535 -2.99 13.69 -29.91
CA GLU A 535 -2.46 14.63 -30.92
C GLU A 535 -2.36 16.07 -30.40
N HIS A 536 -3.24 16.48 -29.50
CA HIS A 536 -3.23 17.84 -28.94
C HIS A 536 -2.13 18.05 -27.88
N ILE A 537 -1.73 16.98 -27.19
CA ILE A 537 -0.77 17.03 -26.07
C ILE A 537 0.64 16.63 -26.52
N ASP A 538 0.74 15.64 -27.40
CA ASP A 538 1.98 14.95 -27.73
C ASP A 538 2.58 15.42 -29.06
N ASN A 539 1.89 16.31 -29.80
CA ASN A 539 2.27 16.67 -31.15
C ASN A 539 3.16 17.91 -31.21
N LYS A 540 4.41 17.74 -31.62
CA LYS A 540 5.28 18.88 -32.00
C LYS A 540 5.63 18.92 -33.46
N GLU A 541 5.62 17.83 -34.27
CA GLU A 541 5.91 17.81 -35.71
C GLU A 541 5.52 16.50 -36.41
N GLY A 542 4.94 16.55 -37.68
CA GLY A 542 4.92 15.47 -38.67
C GLY A 542 3.63 14.65 -38.88
N TYR A 543 3.03 14.71 -40.02
CA TYR A 543 1.61 14.69 -40.28
C TYR A 543 0.87 13.44 -40.81
N LYS A 544 1.45 12.42 -41.43
CA LYS A 544 0.66 11.36 -42.07
C LYS A 544 0.80 9.96 -41.50
N VAL A 545 1.92 9.61 -40.93
CA VAL A 545 2.17 8.27 -40.37
C VAL A 545 1.36 8.00 -39.08
N LYS A 546 0.82 9.05 -38.45
CA LYS A 546 0.15 8.99 -37.15
C LYS A 546 -1.25 8.38 -37.20
N GLU A 547 -2.07 8.79 -38.17
CA GLU A 547 -3.47 8.34 -38.27
C GLU A 547 -3.58 6.83 -38.49
N GLU A 548 -2.79 6.27 -39.42
CA GLU A 548 -2.81 4.83 -39.69
C GLU A 548 -2.37 3.99 -38.48
N GLY A 549 -1.32 4.44 -37.76
CA GLY A 549 -0.84 3.75 -36.57
C GLY A 549 -1.84 3.79 -35.40
N VAL A 550 -2.50 4.94 -35.20
CA VAL A 550 -3.55 5.08 -34.17
C VAL A 550 -4.76 4.22 -34.50
N LEU A 551 -5.17 4.19 -35.77
CA LEU A 551 -6.27 3.31 -36.21
C LEU A 551 -5.94 1.84 -36.01
N GLU A 552 -4.70 1.41 -36.27
CA GLU A 552 -4.24 0.05 -36.01
C GLU A 552 -4.37 -0.30 -34.50
N ILE A 553 -3.90 0.60 -33.64
CA ILE A 553 -3.97 0.42 -32.17
C ILE A 553 -5.42 0.31 -31.70
N ILE A 554 -6.32 1.18 -32.19
CA ILE A 554 -7.75 1.12 -31.84
C ILE A 554 -8.37 -0.19 -32.30
N LYS A 555 -8.08 -0.62 -33.52
CA LYS A 555 -8.59 -1.88 -34.09
C LYS A 555 -8.11 -3.09 -33.28
N ASP A 556 -6.84 -3.13 -32.95
CA ASP A 556 -6.28 -4.22 -32.16
C ASP A 556 -6.85 -4.24 -30.73
N TYR A 557 -7.04 -3.06 -30.13
CA TYR A 557 -7.66 -2.92 -28.82
C TYR A 557 -9.10 -3.44 -28.83
N ASN A 558 -9.87 -3.06 -29.85
CA ASN A 558 -11.24 -3.51 -30.02
C ASN A 558 -11.31 -5.04 -30.17
N ASN A 559 -10.43 -5.61 -31.01
CA ASN A 559 -10.36 -7.06 -31.21
C ASN A 559 -9.97 -7.81 -29.94
N LEU A 560 -9.00 -7.30 -29.18
CA LEU A 560 -8.48 -7.97 -27.97
C LEU A 560 -9.49 -7.94 -26.83
N TYR A 561 -10.23 -6.84 -26.69
CA TYR A 561 -11.09 -6.59 -25.54
C TYR A 561 -12.60 -6.59 -25.85
N GLY A 562 -12.99 -6.90 -27.09
CA GLY A 562 -14.39 -6.92 -27.50
C GLY A 562 -15.06 -5.54 -27.39
N GLN A 563 -14.35 -4.47 -27.80
CA GLN A 563 -14.82 -3.10 -27.77
C GLN A 563 -15.10 -2.59 -29.19
N GLU A 564 -15.78 -1.44 -29.30
CA GLU A 564 -16.13 -0.79 -30.58
C GLU A 564 -15.73 0.69 -30.59
N PHE A 565 -14.51 0.99 -30.16
CA PHE A 565 -14.01 2.35 -30.18
C PHE A 565 -13.59 2.80 -31.59
N ASN A 566 -13.68 4.11 -31.80
CA ASN A 566 -13.20 4.80 -33.01
C ASN A 566 -12.52 6.12 -32.60
N ILE A 567 -12.03 6.90 -33.55
CA ILE A 567 -11.36 8.18 -33.27
C ILE A 567 -12.28 9.12 -32.48
N ALA A 568 -13.56 9.22 -32.81
CA ALA A 568 -14.50 10.11 -32.10
C ALA A 568 -14.77 9.65 -30.67
N SER A 569 -14.68 8.34 -30.40
CA SER A 569 -14.85 7.75 -29.05
C SER A 569 -13.52 7.53 -28.31
N PHE A 570 -12.41 8.04 -28.81
CA PHE A 570 -11.09 7.89 -28.19
C PHE A 570 -11.03 8.30 -26.72
N PRO A 571 -11.73 9.37 -26.25
CA PRO A 571 -11.81 9.68 -24.82
C PRO A 571 -12.44 8.56 -23.98
N LYS A 572 -13.39 7.79 -24.56
CA LYS A 572 -13.98 6.64 -23.87
C LYS A 572 -12.99 5.45 -23.79
N MET A 573 -12.22 5.21 -24.86
CA MET A 573 -11.14 4.22 -24.87
C MET A 573 -10.07 4.56 -23.80
N LYS A 574 -9.65 5.82 -23.69
CA LYS A 574 -8.72 6.30 -22.66
C LYS A 574 -9.26 5.98 -21.26
N LYS A 575 -10.55 6.23 -21.01
CA LYS A 575 -11.21 5.92 -19.73
C LYS A 575 -11.26 4.41 -19.46
N ASP A 576 -11.50 3.60 -20.49
CA ASP A 576 -11.49 2.13 -20.38
C ASP A 576 -10.10 1.62 -20.01
N ILE A 577 -9.05 2.08 -20.72
CA ILE A 577 -7.64 1.77 -20.39
C ILE A 577 -7.31 2.15 -18.94
N ALA A 578 -7.67 3.37 -18.53
CA ALA A 578 -7.43 3.84 -17.18
C ALA A 578 -8.15 2.98 -16.11
N SER A 579 -9.39 2.56 -16.39
CA SER A 579 -10.16 1.71 -15.48
C SER A 579 -9.57 0.30 -15.36
N ARG A 580 -9.05 -0.30 -16.45
CA ARG A 580 -8.35 -1.59 -16.43
C ARG A 580 -7.06 -1.53 -15.62
N LEU A 581 -6.22 -0.52 -15.87
CA LEU A 581 -4.94 -0.33 -15.16
C LEU A 581 -5.11 0.02 -13.69
N ALA A 582 -6.24 0.60 -13.30
CA ALA A 582 -6.53 0.99 -11.93
C ALA A 582 -7.43 -0.02 -11.20
N HIS A 583 -7.87 -1.10 -11.83
CA HIS A 583 -8.85 -2.07 -11.33
C HIS A 583 -10.09 -1.37 -10.75
N LYS A 584 -10.65 -0.42 -11.51
CA LYS A 584 -11.88 0.31 -11.17
C LYS A 584 -13.06 -0.24 -11.98
N LYS A 585 -14.28 0.00 -11.51
CA LYS A 585 -15.50 -0.42 -12.23
C LYS A 585 -15.45 -0.14 -13.73
N PRO A 586 -15.75 -1.14 -14.56
CA PRO A 586 -16.26 -2.48 -14.26
C PRO A 586 -15.18 -3.56 -14.03
N TYR A 587 -13.91 -3.21 -13.86
CA TYR A 587 -12.75 -4.11 -13.82
C TYR A 587 -12.17 -4.30 -12.40
N GLU A 588 -12.98 -4.26 -11.34
CA GLU A 588 -12.52 -4.31 -9.93
C GLU A 588 -11.78 -5.60 -9.55
N ARG A 589 -12.04 -6.69 -10.27
CA ARG A 589 -11.38 -8.00 -10.07
C ARG A 589 -10.77 -8.54 -11.37
N ILE A 590 -10.15 -7.65 -12.13
CA ILE A 590 -9.58 -7.99 -13.43
C ILE A 590 -8.42 -8.99 -13.32
N GLU A 591 -7.78 -9.10 -12.15
CA GLU A 591 -6.76 -10.10 -11.85
C GLU A 591 -7.27 -11.54 -11.96
N LEU A 592 -8.58 -11.76 -11.80
CA LEU A 592 -9.22 -13.06 -12.00
C LEU A 592 -9.52 -13.34 -13.47
N GLU A 593 -9.40 -12.34 -14.33
CA GLU A 593 -9.64 -12.42 -15.77
C GLU A 593 -8.41 -11.94 -16.56
N PRO A 594 -7.28 -12.66 -16.54
CA PRO A 594 -6.01 -12.19 -17.12
C PRO A 594 -6.10 -11.78 -18.59
N LYS A 595 -7.07 -12.33 -19.35
CA LYS A 595 -7.31 -11.97 -20.76
C LYS A 595 -7.79 -10.53 -20.93
N LYS A 596 -8.39 -9.92 -19.90
CA LYS A 596 -8.89 -8.55 -19.92
C LYS A 596 -7.86 -7.52 -19.44
N GLN A 597 -6.76 -7.97 -18.84
CA GLN A 597 -5.69 -7.09 -18.35
C GLN A 597 -4.90 -6.45 -19.48
N ILE A 598 -4.30 -5.31 -19.18
CA ILE A 598 -3.25 -4.66 -19.98
C ILE A 598 -1.95 -4.83 -19.22
N ASP A 599 -0.93 -5.42 -19.83
CA ASP A 599 0.37 -5.61 -19.19
C ASP A 599 1.19 -4.30 -19.25
N ILE A 600 1.34 -3.73 -20.45
CA ILE A 600 2.15 -2.54 -20.68
C ILE A 600 1.34 -1.49 -21.44
N LEU A 601 1.33 -0.26 -20.90
CA LEU A 601 0.78 0.90 -21.60
C LEU A 601 1.92 1.79 -22.12
N ILE A 602 2.02 1.92 -23.45
CA ILE A 602 2.96 2.84 -24.10
C ILE A 602 2.33 4.23 -24.17
N VAL A 603 3.09 5.26 -23.76
CA VAL A 603 2.63 6.66 -23.75
C VAL A 603 3.75 7.60 -24.19
N VAL A 604 3.39 8.84 -24.55
CA VAL A 604 4.36 9.91 -24.73
C VAL A 604 4.40 10.79 -23.47
N ASN A 605 3.33 11.52 -23.17
CA ASN A 605 3.22 12.36 -21.97
C ASN A 605 1.98 12.02 -21.12
N GLN A 606 0.99 11.38 -21.73
CA GLN A 606 -0.25 11.04 -21.04
C GLN A 606 0.00 10.04 -19.91
N MET A 607 -0.83 10.13 -18.86
CA MET A 607 -0.75 9.27 -17.68
C MET A 607 0.58 9.30 -16.91
N LEU A 608 1.61 10.00 -17.36
CA LEU A 608 2.80 10.31 -16.56
C LEU A 608 2.49 11.31 -15.45
N THR A 609 1.42 12.10 -15.63
CA THR A 609 0.90 13.03 -14.62
C THR A 609 -0.60 12.80 -14.44
N GLY A 610 -1.11 12.90 -13.21
CA GLY A 610 -2.54 12.87 -12.92
C GLY A 610 -3.22 11.49 -12.95
N PHE A 611 -2.52 10.40 -13.25
CA PHE A 611 -3.05 9.04 -13.18
C PHE A 611 -2.67 8.36 -11.87
N ASP A 612 -3.61 7.69 -11.24
CA ASP A 612 -3.40 7.03 -9.95
C ASP A 612 -3.85 5.55 -9.98
N SER A 613 -2.89 4.65 -9.71
CA SER A 613 -3.13 3.22 -9.58
C SER A 613 -2.08 2.57 -8.67
N LYS A 614 -2.53 1.81 -7.70
CA LYS A 614 -1.65 0.96 -6.88
C LYS A 614 -1.10 -0.26 -7.65
N TRP A 615 -1.74 -0.64 -8.75
CA TRP A 615 -1.39 -1.78 -9.57
C TRP A 615 -0.27 -1.51 -10.58
N ILE A 616 0.20 -0.26 -10.70
CA ILE A 616 1.39 0.07 -11.50
C ILE A 616 2.61 0.01 -10.59
N ASN A 617 3.50 -0.95 -10.85
CA ASN A 617 4.77 -1.06 -10.12
C ASN A 617 5.98 -0.60 -10.95
N THR A 618 5.87 -0.54 -12.27
CA THR A 618 7.01 -0.33 -13.17
C THR A 618 6.79 0.83 -14.13
N LEU A 619 7.83 1.64 -14.29
CA LEU A 619 7.94 2.68 -15.29
C LEU A 619 9.20 2.46 -16.12
N TYR A 620 9.02 2.22 -17.43
CA TYR A 620 10.07 2.19 -18.43
C TYR A 620 10.17 3.57 -19.09
N ILE A 621 11.39 4.11 -19.28
CA ILE A 621 11.60 5.46 -19.79
C ILE A 621 12.61 5.41 -20.93
N ASP A 622 12.15 5.68 -22.16
CA ASP A 622 13.00 5.91 -23.32
C ASP A 622 12.84 7.35 -23.84
N LYS A 623 12.98 8.30 -22.94
CA LYS A 623 12.97 9.75 -23.22
C LYS A 623 13.77 10.49 -22.16
N MET A 624 14.19 11.71 -22.49
CA MET A 624 14.81 12.60 -21.49
C MET A 624 13.72 13.35 -20.73
N ILE A 625 13.81 13.30 -19.41
CA ILE A 625 12.98 14.10 -18.50
C ILE A 625 13.87 14.71 -17.41
N GLU A 626 13.42 15.80 -16.81
CA GLU A 626 14.19 16.59 -15.86
C GLU A 626 13.29 17.06 -14.71
N TYR A 627 13.88 17.35 -13.57
CA TYR A 627 13.29 17.98 -12.38
C TYR A 627 11.90 17.42 -11.99
N GLU A 628 10.88 18.28 -11.99
CA GLU A 628 9.51 17.96 -11.60
C GLU A 628 8.92 16.78 -12.40
N ASN A 629 9.27 16.66 -13.67
CA ASN A 629 8.77 15.59 -14.54
C ASN A 629 9.30 14.22 -14.11
N ILE A 630 10.50 14.15 -13.53
CA ILE A 630 11.06 12.91 -12.97
C ILE A 630 10.22 12.47 -11.79
N ILE A 631 10.03 13.36 -10.80
CA ILE A 631 9.29 13.02 -9.58
C ILE A 631 7.84 12.67 -9.90
N GLN A 632 7.21 13.37 -10.82
CA GLN A 632 5.84 13.11 -11.23
C GLN A 632 5.68 11.76 -11.95
N ALA A 633 6.59 11.43 -12.86
CA ALA A 633 6.60 10.17 -13.57
C ALA A 633 6.87 9.00 -12.61
N PHE A 634 7.88 9.11 -11.74
CA PHE A 634 8.22 8.10 -10.74
C PHE A 634 7.07 7.87 -9.77
N SER A 635 6.37 8.92 -9.39
CA SER A 635 5.21 8.84 -8.48
C SER A 635 4.02 8.04 -9.05
N ARG A 636 4.08 7.59 -10.30
CA ARG A 636 3.08 6.61 -10.83
C ARG A 636 3.28 5.23 -10.23
N THR A 637 4.50 4.90 -9.78
CA THR A 637 4.86 3.58 -9.27
C THR A 637 4.91 3.50 -7.74
N ASN A 638 4.78 4.62 -7.01
CA ASN A 638 5.04 4.69 -5.57
C ASN A 638 3.81 4.51 -4.66
N ARG A 639 2.69 4.06 -5.20
CA ARG A 639 1.51 3.77 -4.39
C ARG A 639 1.69 2.49 -3.59
N LEU A 640 1.29 2.54 -2.32
CA LEU A 640 1.27 1.37 -1.46
C LEU A 640 0.38 0.27 -2.04
N PHE A 641 0.84 -0.96 -1.93
CA PHE A 641 0.09 -2.14 -2.34
C PHE A 641 0.11 -3.21 -1.26
N GLY A 642 1.25 -3.41 -0.68
CA GLY A 642 1.57 -4.47 0.27
C GLY A 642 2.98 -5.00 0.01
N PRO A 643 3.37 -6.09 0.66
CA PRO A 643 4.73 -6.65 0.59
C PRO A 643 5.22 -7.00 -0.82
N ASP A 644 4.30 -7.40 -1.70
CA ASP A 644 4.62 -7.73 -3.11
C ASP A 644 5.13 -6.52 -3.91
N LYS A 645 4.92 -5.31 -3.41
CA LYS A 645 5.39 -4.08 -4.04
C LYS A 645 6.19 -3.26 -3.03
N PRO A 646 7.44 -3.63 -2.76
CA PRO A 646 8.28 -2.94 -1.76
C PRO A 646 8.76 -1.56 -2.23
N PHE A 647 8.82 -1.32 -3.54
CA PHE A 647 9.21 -0.04 -4.16
C PHE A 647 8.68 0.07 -5.59
N GLY A 648 8.77 1.27 -6.17
CA GLY A 648 8.52 1.50 -7.59
C GLY A 648 9.75 1.17 -8.42
N VAL A 649 9.59 0.35 -9.45
CA VAL A 649 10.68 -0.03 -10.37
C VAL A 649 10.76 0.99 -11.50
N ILE A 650 11.93 1.57 -11.71
CA ILE A 650 12.19 2.55 -12.77
C ILE A 650 13.31 2.03 -13.64
N ARG A 651 13.10 1.91 -14.95
CA ARG A 651 14.13 1.55 -15.92
C ARG A 651 14.24 2.59 -17.00
N TYR A 652 15.47 3.06 -17.26
CA TYR A 652 15.70 4.12 -18.25
C TYR A 652 16.81 3.74 -19.22
N TYR A 653 16.60 4.07 -20.50
CA TYR A 653 17.37 3.57 -21.63
C TYR A 653 18.11 4.65 -22.41
N ARG A 654 17.54 5.88 -22.48
CA ARG A 654 18.08 6.96 -23.30
C ARG A 654 19.04 7.82 -22.49
N ARG A 655 20.26 8.03 -23.01
CA ARG A 655 21.33 8.78 -22.36
C ARG A 655 21.45 8.42 -20.87
N PRO A 656 21.75 7.17 -20.56
CA PRO A 656 21.56 6.64 -19.20
C PRO A 656 22.43 7.34 -18.16
N HIS A 657 23.60 7.85 -18.49
CA HIS A 657 24.45 8.60 -17.57
C HIS A 657 23.89 10.01 -17.30
N THR A 658 23.44 10.72 -18.34
CA THR A 658 22.81 12.04 -18.19
C THR A 658 21.48 11.92 -17.41
N MET A 659 20.71 10.87 -17.71
CA MET A 659 19.44 10.62 -16.99
C MET A 659 19.69 10.31 -15.51
N GLU A 660 20.74 9.54 -15.18
CA GLU A 660 21.13 9.29 -13.79
C GLU A 660 21.44 10.58 -13.03
N GLU A 661 22.14 11.52 -13.68
CA GLU A 661 22.45 12.83 -13.10
C GLU A 661 21.18 13.68 -12.92
N ASN A 662 20.29 13.66 -13.91
CA ASN A 662 19.00 14.35 -13.81
C ASN A 662 18.15 13.81 -12.66
N ILE A 663 18.17 12.48 -12.45
CA ILE A 663 17.48 11.83 -11.32
C ILE A 663 18.08 12.31 -10.00
N LYS A 664 19.41 12.34 -9.86
CA LYS A 664 20.09 12.83 -8.64
C LYS A 664 19.72 14.27 -8.34
N LYS A 665 19.74 15.16 -9.34
CA LYS A 665 19.34 16.58 -9.19
C LYS A 665 17.87 16.74 -8.79
N ALA A 666 16.98 16.00 -9.43
CA ALA A 666 15.55 16.04 -9.09
C ALA A 666 15.30 15.60 -7.65
N ILE A 667 16.00 14.55 -7.21
CA ILE A 667 15.88 14.05 -5.84
C ILE A 667 16.43 15.07 -4.84
N GLN A 668 17.58 15.65 -5.10
CA GLN A 668 18.16 16.67 -4.23
C GLN A 668 17.20 17.86 -4.07
N LEU A 669 16.54 18.29 -5.16
CA LEU A 669 15.62 19.41 -5.15
C LEU A 669 14.31 19.11 -4.40
N TYR A 670 13.75 17.89 -4.55
CA TYR A 670 12.41 17.56 -4.05
C TYR A 670 12.38 16.69 -2.81
N SER A 671 13.54 16.25 -2.30
CA SER A 671 13.60 15.53 -1.01
C SER A 671 13.49 16.44 0.22
N GLY A 672 13.51 17.76 0.03
CA GLY A 672 13.72 18.71 1.10
C GLY A 672 15.17 18.60 1.61
N ASP A 673 15.39 18.95 2.87
CA ASP A 673 16.74 18.89 3.48
C ASP A 673 17.17 17.45 3.87
N LYS A 674 16.41 16.42 3.46
CA LYS A 674 16.58 15.01 3.88
C LYS A 674 16.73 14.09 2.66
N PRO A 675 17.85 14.09 1.91
CA PRO A 675 17.99 13.32 0.66
C PRO A 675 18.12 11.80 0.87
N TYR A 676 18.26 11.31 2.10
CA TYR A 676 18.47 9.91 2.41
C TYR A 676 17.15 9.14 2.47
N GLY A 677 17.13 7.92 1.87
CA GLY A 677 16.00 6.99 1.96
C GLY A 677 15.02 7.01 0.78
N LEU A 678 15.27 7.81 -0.27
CA LEU A 678 14.41 7.88 -1.46
C LEU A 678 14.54 6.68 -2.38
N PHE A 679 15.72 6.08 -2.42
CA PHE A 679 15.97 4.89 -3.21
C PHE A 679 15.81 3.63 -2.36
N ALA A 680 15.27 2.59 -2.98
CA ALA A 680 15.37 1.25 -2.45
C ALA A 680 16.85 0.86 -2.33
N GLU A 681 17.18 0.11 -1.29
CA GLU A 681 18.51 -0.46 -1.16
C GLU A 681 18.86 -1.31 -2.38
N LYS A 682 20.07 -1.22 -2.86
CA LYS A 682 20.55 -1.99 -4.01
C LYS A 682 20.58 -3.49 -3.68
N LEU A 683 20.55 -4.33 -4.71
CA LEU A 683 20.53 -5.79 -4.54
C LEU A 683 21.67 -6.32 -3.64
N ASN A 684 22.88 -5.75 -3.75
CA ASN A 684 24.00 -6.15 -2.89
C ASN A 684 23.72 -5.89 -1.41
N ILE A 685 23.10 -4.76 -1.06
CA ILE A 685 22.73 -4.42 0.32
C ILE A 685 21.58 -5.31 0.80
N ASN A 686 20.56 -5.53 -0.04
CA ASN A 686 19.44 -6.41 0.30
C ASN A 686 19.90 -7.85 0.56
N LEU A 687 20.84 -8.39 -0.26
CA LEU A 687 21.42 -9.73 -0.04
C LEU A 687 22.21 -9.79 1.27
N LYS A 688 23.01 -8.79 1.60
CA LYS A 688 23.74 -8.73 2.88
C LYS A 688 22.80 -8.68 4.08
N ASN A 689 21.77 -7.84 4.00
CA ASN A 689 20.77 -7.73 5.07
C ASN A 689 19.99 -9.04 5.22
N MET A 690 19.62 -9.68 4.11
CA MET A 690 18.95 -10.98 4.11
C MET A 690 19.83 -12.06 4.78
N ASN A 691 21.11 -12.16 4.42
CA ASN A 691 22.07 -13.08 5.05
C ASN A 691 22.19 -12.77 6.56
N SER A 692 22.36 -11.51 6.94
CA SER A 692 22.45 -11.11 8.35
C SER A 692 21.21 -11.47 9.17
N MET A 693 20.01 -11.33 8.59
CA MET A 693 18.78 -11.77 9.28
C MET A 693 18.72 -13.29 9.38
N PHE A 694 19.14 -14.02 8.36
CA PHE A 694 19.21 -15.46 8.39
C PHE A 694 20.19 -15.98 9.45
N ASP A 695 21.37 -15.36 9.58
CA ASP A 695 22.32 -15.68 10.64
C ASP A 695 21.74 -15.48 12.03
N GLN A 696 21.02 -14.37 12.23
CA GLN A 696 20.37 -14.11 13.53
C GLN A 696 19.27 -15.12 13.82
N ILE A 697 18.50 -15.56 12.83
CA ILE A 697 17.48 -16.60 12.96
C ILE A 697 18.17 -17.93 13.30
N SER A 698 19.24 -18.29 12.60
CA SER A 698 20.01 -19.53 12.85
C SER A 698 20.54 -19.58 14.28
N ASN A 699 21.19 -18.49 14.72
CA ASN A 699 21.71 -18.36 16.07
C ASN A 699 20.60 -18.44 17.15
N LEU A 700 19.41 -17.88 16.85
CA LEU A 700 18.27 -17.95 17.76
C LEU A 700 17.79 -19.38 17.95
N PHE A 701 17.65 -20.15 16.84
CA PHE A 701 17.21 -21.54 16.92
C PHE A 701 18.27 -22.43 17.56
N GLU A 702 19.54 -22.25 17.24
CA GLU A 702 20.65 -22.99 17.86
C GLU A 702 20.76 -22.74 19.37
N SER A 703 20.64 -21.47 19.80
CA SER A 703 20.65 -21.11 21.23
C SER A 703 19.46 -21.69 22.00
N ALA A 704 18.32 -21.89 21.33
CA ALA A 704 17.15 -22.56 21.85
C ALA A 704 17.25 -24.10 21.81
N GLY A 705 18.38 -24.67 21.34
CA GLY A 705 18.61 -26.11 21.22
C GLY A 705 17.80 -26.78 20.10
N VAL A 706 17.43 -26.02 19.05
CA VAL A 706 16.69 -26.52 17.89
C VAL A 706 17.63 -26.61 16.68
N GLN A 707 17.87 -27.82 16.20
CA GLN A 707 18.67 -28.08 15.02
C GLN A 707 17.82 -28.04 13.74
N ASN A 708 18.39 -27.63 12.62
CA ASN A 708 17.76 -27.62 11.29
C ASN A 708 16.34 -27.00 11.23
N PHE A 709 16.01 -26.12 12.15
CA PHE A 709 14.68 -25.49 12.25
C PHE A 709 13.51 -26.48 12.36
N GLU A 710 13.72 -27.64 12.96
CA GLU A 710 12.74 -28.75 13.05
C GLU A 710 11.43 -28.35 13.76
N LYS A 711 11.51 -27.46 14.73
CA LYS A 711 10.39 -26.98 15.54
C LYS A 711 10.62 -25.57 16.01
N LEU A 712 9.55 -24.89 16.44
CA LEU A 712 9.68 -23.57 17.08
C LEU A 712 10.44 -23.65 18.40
N PRO A 713 11.19 -22.60 18.77
CA PRO A 713 11.70 -22.41 20.12
C PRO A 713 10.60 -22.56 21.17
N LYS A 714 10.93 -23.05 22.36
CA LYS A 714 9.91 -23.24 23.42
C LYS A 714 9.48 -21.91 24.08
N GLN A 715 10.43 -20.98 24.26
CA GLN A 715 10.19 -19.72 24.95
C GLN A 715 9.39 -18.75 24.08
N LYS A 716 8.49 -18.02 24.70
CA LYS A 716 7.60 -17.07 24.02
C LYS A 716 8.37 -15.89 23.45
N GLU A 717 9.39 -15.44 24.16
CA GLU A 717 10.30 -14.39 23.77
C GLU A 717 11.06 -14.73 22.48
N ASP A 718 11.56 -15.97 22.39
CA ASP A 718 12.27 -16.45 21.20
C ASP A 718 11.33 -16.57 19.98
N LYS A 719 10.09 -17.02 20.20
CA LYS A 719 9.06 -17.05 19.15
C LYS A 719 8.73 -15.65 18.62
N SER A 720 8.61 -14.67 19.53
CA SER A 720 8.36 -13.27 19.17
C SER A 720 9.53 -12.68 18.38
N LYS A 721 10.76 -12.96 18.83
CA LYS A 721 11.97 -12.52 18.15
C LYS A 721 12.13 -13.17 16.78
N PHE A 722 11.80 -14.46 16.65
CA PHE A 722 11.77 -15.14 15.35
C PHE A 722 10.76 -14.49 14.40
N ALA A 723 9.55 -14.19 14.87
CA ALA A 723 8.55 -13.51 14.05
C ALA A 723 9.08 -12.18 13.49
N GLN A 724 9.70 -11.35 14.33
CA GLN A 724 10.27 -10.05 13.93
C GLN A 724 11.42 -10.21 12.93
N LEU A 725 12.37 -11.10 13.21
CA LEU A 725 13.52 -11.33 12.31
C LEU A 725 13.07 -11.88 10.96
N PHE A 726 12.10 -12.80 10.96
CA PHE A 726 11.60 -13.40 9.73
C PHE A 726 10.77 -12.42 8.89
N ASN A 727 10.04 -11.49 9.51
CA ASN A 727 9.39 -10.38 8.81
C ASN A 727 10.41 -9.48 8.11
N LEU A 728 11.50 -9.11 8.80
CA LEU A 728 12.58 -8.33 8.21
C LEU A 728 13.29 -9.09 7.08
N PHE A 729 13.58 -10.37 7.29
CA PHE A 729 14.14 -11.24 6.27
C PHE A 729 13.29 -11.24 4.99
N ASN A 730 11.98 -11.45 5.12
CA ASN A 730 11.08 -11.46 3.97
C ASN A 730 10.99 -10.11 3.26
N LYS A 731 11.06 -8.99 3.99
CA LYS A 731 11.14 -7.66 3.40
C LYS A 731 12.34 -7.52 2.47
N TYR A 732 13.52 -7.97 2.89
CA TYR A 732 14.73 -7.93 2.07
C TYR A 732 14.69 -8.95 0.93
N LEU A 733 14.12 -10.13 1.17
CA LEU A 733 13.93 -11.17 0.15
C LEU A 733 13.03 -10.70 -1.00
N GLU A 734 11.87 -10.11 -0.70
CA GLU A 734 10.96 -9.60 -1.73
C GLU A 734 11.59 -8.45 -2.53
N ALA A 735 12.32 -7.55 -1.85
CA ALA A 735 13.10 -6.52 -2.52
C ALA A 735 14.17 -7.13 -3.47
N ALA A 736 14.92 -8.11 -3.00
CA ALA A 736 15.96 -8.79 -3.79
C ALA A 736 15.37 -9.56 -4.99
N LYS A 737 14.23 -10.24 -4.83
CA LYS A 737 13.54 -10.95 -5.92
C LYS A 737 13.15 -10.00 -7.06
N ILE A 738 12.56 -8.85 -6.76
CA ILE A 738 12.21 -7.83 -7.78
C ILE A 738 13.45 -7.29 -8.47
N GLN A 739 14.58 -7.23 -7.76
CA GLN A 739 15.89 -6.84 -8.29
C GLN A 739 16.62 -8.01 -9.02
N ARG A 740 15.89 -9.05 -9.39
CA ARG A 740 16.35 -10.22 -10.15
C ARG A 740 17.20 -11.21 -9.34
N MET A 741 17.05 -11.29 -8.03
CA MET A 741 17.53 -12.43 -7.26
C MET A 741 16.67 -13.65 -7.59
N THR A 742 17.32 -14.79 -7.83
CA THR A 742 16.67 -16.07 -8.11
C THR A 742 17.26 -17.16 -7.22
N TRP A 743 16.51 -18.21 -6.95
CA TRP A 743 16.95 -19.29 -6.08
C TRP A 743 18.00 -20.24 -6.71
N ASP A 744 18.07 -20.28 -8.03
CA ASP A 744 19.05 -21.06 -8.79
C ASP A 744 20.45 -20.43 -8.81
N LYS A 745 20.54 -19.11 -8.52
CA LYS A 745 21.80 -18.37 -8.48
C LYS A 745 22.27 -18.18 -7.04
N GLU A 746 23.47 -18.69 -6.72
CA GLU A 746 24.06 -18.62 -5.38
C GLU A 746 24.95 -17.39 -5.19
N LYS A 747 25.72 -17.01 -6.24
CA LYS A 747 26.74 -15.95 -6.16
C LYS A 747 26.37 -14.77 -7.05
N TYR A 748 26.47 -13.57 -6.50
CA TYR A 748 26.18 -12.30 -7.18
C TYR A 748 27.40 -11.40 -7.17
N GLU A 749 27.80 -10.92 -8.35
CA GLU A 749 28.95 -10.05 -8.54
C GLU A 749 28.48 -8.62 -8.79
N PHE A 750 29.11 -7.67 -8.11
CA PHE A 750 28.80 -6.24 -8.20
C PHE A 750 30.06 -5.45 -8.46
N ASP A 751 30.04 -4.57 -9.45
CA ASP A 751 31.09 -3.59 -9.68
C ASP A 751 30.76 -2.34 -8.81
N LEU A 752 31.61 -2.05 -7.83
CA LEU A 752 31.45 -0.91 -6.94
C LEU A 752 31.91 0.40 -7.60
N GLU A 753 31.46 1.53 -7.09
CA GLU A 753 31.81 2.87 -7.63
C GLU A 753 33.33 3.17 -7.57
N ASN A 754 34.05 2.54 -6.64
CA ASN A 754 35.50 2.63 -6.50
C ASN A 754 36.26 1.74 -7.49
N GLY A 755 35.57 0.98 -8.35
CA GLY A 755 36.17 0.05 -9.32
C GLY A 755 36.51 -1.33 -8.78
N GLU A 756 36.23 -1.61 -7.51
CA GLU A 756 36.37 -2.94 -6.92
C GLU A 756 35.17 -3.83 -7.28
N ARG A 757 35.40 -5.15 -7.28
CA ARG A 757 34.36 -6.15 -7.43
C ARG A 757 34.02 -6.74 -6.07
N GLU A 758 32.74 -6.70 -5.76
CA GLU A 758 32.14 -7.35 -4.60
C GLU A 758 31.42 -8.62 -5.04
N VAL A 759 31.66 -9.73 -4.36
CA VAL A 759 30.95 -10.99 -4.58
C VAL A 759 30.19 -11.32 -3.31
N ILE A 760 28.87 -11.47 -3.42
CA ILE A 760 28.00 -11.83 -2.30
C ILE A 760 27.44 -13.23 -2.58
N THR A 761 27.64 -14.15 -1.66
CA THR A 761 27.06 -15.48 -1.68
C THR A 761 25.77 -15.46 -0.88
N ARG A 762 24.70 -16.00 -1.42
CA ARG A 762 23.45 -16.20 -0.71
C ARG A 762 23.59 -17.38 0.25
N GLU A 763 23.32 -17.18 1.54
CA GLU A 763 23.56 -18.16 2.60
C GLU A 763 22.39 -19.11 2.84
N ILE A 764 21.18 -18.72 2.44
CA ILE A 764 19.97 -19.52 2.57
C ILE A 764 19.52 -20.07 1.21
N ASP A 765 19.15 -21.33 1.14
CA ASP A 765 18.50 -21.93 -0.02
C ASP A 765 16.96 -21.87 0.09
N GLU A 766 16.27 -22.10 -1.03
CA GLU A 766 14.81 -22.08 -1.08
C GLU A 766 14.16 -23.09 -0.14
N LYS A 767 14.79 -24.23 0.04
CA LYS A 767 14.30 -25.30 0.91
C LYS A 767 14.31 -24.87 2.36
N THR A 768 15.41 -24.30 2.85
CA THR A 768 15.53 -23.77 4.21
C THR A 768 14.55 -22.60 4.41
N TYR A 769 14.37 -21.76 3.41
CA TYR A 769 13.35 -20.70 3.45
C TYR A 769 11.95 -21.25 3.69
N LEU A 770 11.54 -22.29 2.98
CA LEU A 770 10.21 -22.89 3.15
C LEU A 770 10.03 -23.62 4.48
N ILE A 771 11.10 -24.19 5.03
CA ILE A 771 11.09 -24.69 6.41
C ILE A 771 10.77 -23.55 7.39
N LEU A 772 11.43 -22.39 7.23
CA LEU A 772 11.18 -21.25 8.08
C LEU A 772 9.76 -20.67 7.89
N VAL A 773 9.24 -20.65 6.65
CA VAL A 773 7.83 -20.30 6.39
C VAL A 773 6.89 -21.23 7.15
N GLN A 774 7.16 -22.54 7.16
CA GLN A 774 6.35 -23.50 7.91
C GLN A 774 6.40 -23.23 9.43
N ARG A 775 7.58 -22.96 9.98
CA ARG A 775 7.73 -22.56 11.40
C ARG A 775 6.97 -21.26 11.70
N TYR A 776 6.99 -20.33 10.76
CA TYR A 776 6.28 -19.07 10.90
C TYR A 776 4.75 -19.26 10.90
N LYS A 777 4.22 -20.14 10.06
CA LYS A 777 2.79 -20.50 10.05
C LYS A 777 2.34 -21.08 11.41
N GLU A 778 3.20 -21.87 12.06
CA GLU A 778 2.89 -22.46 13.37
C GLU A 778 2.73 -21.43 14.49
N LEU A 779 3.24 -20.20 14.32
CA LEU A 779 3.00 -19.10 15.24
C LEU A 779 1.51 -18.68 15.28
N GLN A 780 0.76 -18.86 14.20
CA GLN A 780 -0.68 -18.57 14.16
C GLN A 780 -1.52 -19.62 14.90
N GLY A 781 -1.09 -20.89 14.90
CA GLY A 781 -1.82 -22.02 15.49
C GLY A 781 -1.50 -22.31 16.94
N GLY A 782 -0.48 -21.67 17.51
CA GLY A 782 0.08 -22.00 18.82
C GLY A 782 -0.56 -21.31 20.01
N GLY A 783 -1.78 -21.68 20.35
CA GLY A 783 -2.48 -21.17 21.52
C GLY A 783 -3.47 -22.15 22.12
N SER A 784 -3.12 -23.44 22.21
CA SER A 784 -3.92 -24.38 22.97
C SER A 784 -3.69 -24.14 24.47
N GLY A 785 -4.64 -23.45 25.11
CA GLY A 785 -4.79 -23.52 26.58
C GLY A 785 -4.80 -22.20 27.36
N GLU A 786 -4.34 -21.08 26.85
CA GLU A 786 -4.45 -19.79 27.55
C GLU A 786 -5.20 -18.77 26.69
N SER A 787 -6.43 -18.47 27.09
CA SER A 787 -7.33 -17.52 26.42
C SER A 787 -6.82 -16.06 26.40
N ASP A 788 -5.68 -15.79 27.02
CA ASP A 788 -5.06 -14.46 27.14
C ASP A 788 -3.69 -14.34 26.44
N SER A 789 -3.30 -15.29 25.57
CA SER A 789 -2.02 -15.17 24.88
C SER A 789 -2.09 -14.08 23.80
N ILE A 790 -1.23 -13.08 23.94
CA ILE A 790 -1.02 -12.02 22.95
C ILE A 790 -0.53 -12.68 21.65
N PRO A 791 -1.18 -12.44 20.50
CA PRO A 791 -0.74 -13.01 19.23
C PRO A 791 0.66 -12.49 18.86
N PHE A 792 1.45 -13.34 18.20
CA PHE A 792 2.74 -12.94 17.66
C PHE A 792 2.57 -11.97 16.47
N ASP A 793 3.60 -11.19 16.17
CA ASP A 793 3.63 -10.30 15.00
C ASP A 793 3.79 -11.13 13.71
N VAL A 794 2.68 -11.67 13.21
CA VAL A 794 2.65 -12.58 12.06
C VAL A 794 2.00 -11.88 10.87
N GLU A 795 2.76 -11.75 9.78
CA GLU A 795 2.30 -11.16 8.52
C GLU A 795 1.50 -12.19 7.72
N THR A 796 0.27 -11.85 7.36
CA THR A 796 -0.68 -12.77 6.70
C THR A 796 -0.16 -13.29 5.36
N TYR A 797 0.50 -12.44 4.57
CA TYR A 797 1.01 -12.83 3.25
C TYR A 797 2.09 -13.92 3.31
N ILE A 798 2.91 -13.95 4.38
CA ILE A 798 3.92 -14.99 4.58
C ILE A 798 3.25 -16.34 4.88
N THR A 799 2.13 -16.29 5.60
CA THR A 799 1.39 -17.50 5.94
C THR A 799 0.59 -18.08 4.78
N GLU A 800 0.34 -17.28 3.74
CA GLU A 800 -0.29 -17.72 2.49
C GLU A 800 0.67 -18.39 1.50
N ILE A 801 2.00 -18.31 1.73
CA ILE A 801 3.00 -18.96 0.88
C ILE A 801 2.77 -20.46 0.88
N ASP A 802 2.60 -21.05 -0.29
CA ASP A 802 2.40 -22.49 -0.42
C ASP A 802 3.70 -23.25 -0.11
N THR A 803 3.68 -24.03 0.96
CA THR A 803 4.79 -24.92 1.35
C THR A 803 4.59 -26.36 0.84
N GLY A 804 3.46 -26.63 0.20
CA GLY A 804 3.09 -27.97 -0.25
C GLY A 804 3.73 -28.42 -1.57
N LEU A 805 4.26 -27.49 -2.36
CA LEU A 805 4.85 -27.79 -3.67
C LEU A 805 6.29 -28.31 -3.61
N ILE A 806 6.99 -28.11 -2.52
CA ILE A 806 8.31 -28.71 -2.35
C ILE A 806 8.11 -30.02 -1.63
N ASP A 807 8.25 -31.08 -2.39
CA ASP A 807 8.66 -32.39 -1.93
C ASP A 807 7.66 -33.49 -1.68
N SER A 808 6.49 -33.48 -2.23
CA SER A 808 5.87 -34.82 -2.31
C SER A 808 6.73 -35.74 -3.18
N ASP A 809 7.24 -35.28 -4.32
CA ASP A 809 8.08 -36.05 -5.23
C ASP A 809 9.48 -36.36 -4.68
N TYR A 810 10.14 -35.38 -4.04
CA TYR A 810 11.45 -35.56 -3.43
C TYR A 810 11.33 -36.38 -2.14
N MET A 811 10.37 -36.12 -1.29
CA MET A 811 10.09 -36.92 -0.10
C MET A 811 9.75 -38.37 -0.48
N ASN A 812 8.90 -38.57 -1.48
CA ASN A 812 8.58 -39.88 -2.03
C ASN A 812 9.81 -40.60 -2.60
N SER A 813 10.65 -39.87 -3.35
CA SER A 813 11.92 -40.41 -3.89
C SER A 813 12.86 -40.87 -2.78
N LYS A 814 13.02 -40.09 -1.71
CA LYS A 814 13.87 -40.45 -0.56
C LYS A 814 13.26 -41.57 0.29
N PHE A 815 11.97 -41.58 0.48
CA PHE A 815 11.24 -42.63 1.17
C PHE A 815 11.35 -43.97 0.41
N ASN A 816 11.14 -43.93 -0.89
CA ASN A 816 11.33 -45.10 -1.73
C ASN A 816 12.80 -45.61 -1.73
N LYS A 817 13.78 -44.68 -1.68
CA LYS A 817 15.19 -45.03 -1.52
C LYS A 817 15.44 -45.71 -0.17
N TYR A 818 14.86 -45.25 0.91
CA TYR A 818 14.92 -45.86 2.24
C TYR A 818 14.34 -47.27 2.27
N LEU A 819 13.14 -47.47 1.71
CA LEU A 819 12.49 -48.77 1.61
C LEU A 819 13.32 -49.77 0.77
N LYS A 820 13.93 -49.31 -0.34
CA LYS A 820 14.80 -50.13 -1.18
C LYS A 820 16.10 -50.48 -0.44
N ALA A 821 16.68 -49.59 0.33
CA ALA A 821 17.86 -49.83 1.13
C ALA A 821 17.63 -50.85 2.24
N LEU A 822 16.44 -50.80 2.90
CA LEU A 822 16.04 -51.81 3.88
C LEU A 822 15.80 -53.21 3.28
N ALA A 823 15.33 -53.26 2.02
CA ALA A 823 15.05 -54.53 1.34
C ALA A 823 16.29 -55.22 0.71
N GLN A 824 17.44 -54.51 0.60
CA GLN A 824 18.66 -54.99 0.00
C GLN A 824 19.67 -55.48 1.04
N PRO A 825 20.07 -56.79 1.06
CA PRO A 825 20.99 -57.33 2.08
C PRO A 825 22.43 -56.78 2.01
N ASP A 826 22.79 -56.15 0.90
CA ASP A 826 24.17 -55.65 0.63
C ASP A 826 24.39 -54.19 1.06
N VAL A 827 23.34 -53.47 1.52
CA VAL A 827 23.46 -52.09 1.98
C VAL A 827 23.94 -52.05 3.44
N SER A 828 24.98 -51.29 3.71
CA SER A 828 25.50 -51.16 5.06
C SER A 828 24.53 -50.45 6.01
N LYS A 829 24.52 -50.82 7.29
CA LYS A 829 23.71 -50.16 8.32
C LYS A 829 24.00 -48.65 8.42
N GLU A 830 25.22 -48.22 8.13
CA GLU A 830 25.66 -46.82 8.10
C GLU A 830 25.01 -46.06 6.95
N GLU A 831 24.85 -46.72 5.80
CA GLU A 831 24.21 -46.09 4.63
C GLU A 831 22.70 -45.97 4.80
N VAL A 832 22.05 -46.97 5.42
CA VAL A 832 20.63 -46.89 5.79
C VAL A 832 20.38 -45.76 6.80
N ALA A 833 21.26 -45.63 7.81
CA ALA A 833 21.16 -44.54 8.80
C ALA A 833 21.31 -43.16 8.14
N LYS A 834 22.22 -43.03 7.18
CA LYS A 834 22.40 -41.77 6.43
C LYS A 834 21.18 -41.38 5.59
N ILE A 835 20.51 -42.37 4.96
CA ILE A 835 19.28 -42.09 4.19
C ILE A 835 18.14 -41.74 5.15
N LYS A 836 18.09 -42.36 6.31
CA LYS A 836 17.12 -42.06 7.38
C LYS A 836 17.30 -40.63 7.91
N ASP A 837 18.54 -40.21 8.15
CA ASP A 837 18.87 -38.83 8.54
C ASP A 837 18.48 -37.81 7.47
N GLU A 838 18.65 -38.15 6.18
CA GLU A 838 18.14 -37.31 5.08
C GLU A 838 16.62 -37.18 5.09
N LEU A 839 15.89 -38.25 5.42
CA LEU A 839 14.42 -38.20 5.59
C LEU A 839 14.01 -37.33 6.78
N HIS A 840 14.69 -37.46 7.92
CA HIS A 840 14.40 -36.61 9.08
C HIS A 840 14.62 -35.13 8.79
N LYS A 841 15.66 -34.79 8.00
CA LYS A 841 15.86 -33.41 7.53
C LYS A 841 14.70 -32.90 6.64
N ILE A 842 14.12 -33.79 5.84
CA ILE A 842 12.97 -33.46 5.00
C ILE A 842 11.69 -33.30 5.84
N PHE A 843 11.56 -34.06 6.92
CA PHE A 843 10.41 -33.93 7.82
C PHE A 843 10.30 -32.54 8.48
N ALA A 844 11.42 -31.80 8.53
CA ALA A 844 11.36 -30.40 8.97
C ALA A 844 10.45 -29.53 8.08
N THR A 845 10.15 -29.93 6.85
CA THR A 845 9.16 -29.25 5.99
C THR A 845 7.71 -29.51 6.39
N LEU A 846 7.47 -30.52 7.21
CA LEU A 846 6.16 -30.92 7.67
C LEU A 846 5.73 -30.15 8.93
N SER A 847 4.42 -30.03 9.19
CA SER A 847 3.91 -29.55 10.47
C SER A 847 4.31 -30.49 11.60
N VAL A 848 4.29 -30.02 12.84
CA VAL A 848 4.66 -30.83 14.02
C VAL A 848 3.79 -32.10 14.14
N GLU A 849 2.50 -32.00 13.78
CA GLU A 849 1.58 -33.13 13.75
C GLU A 849 2.00 -34.14 12.68
N GLU A 850 2.25 -33.68 11.44
CA GLU A 850 2.72 -34.53 10.34
C GLU A 850 4.06 -35.18 10.65
N GLN A 851 5.00 -34.48 11.30
CA GLN A 851 6.28 -35.02 11.74
C GLN A 851 6.12 -36.17 12.75
N LYS A 852 5.19 -36.03 13.71
CA LYS A 852 4.88 -37.10 14.68
C LYS A 852 4.48 -38.37 13.95
N TYR A 853 3.57 -38.28 12.97
CA TYR A 853 3.09 -39.43 12.23
C TYR A 853 4.09 -39.94 11.18
N ALA A 854 4.89 -39.06 10.57
CA ALA A 854 6.00 -39.49 9.71
C ALA A 854 7.05 -40.32 10.45
N ASN A 855 7.39 -39.89 11.66
CA ASN A 855 8.30 -40.66 12.55
C ASN A 855 7.68 -41.98 13.02
N LEU A 856 6.38 -42.01 13.31
CA LEU A 856 5.64 -43.22 13.66
C LEU A 856 5.68 -44.24 12.50
N ILE A 857 5.45 -43.77 11.27
CA ILE A 857 5.52 -44.58 10.05
C ILE A 857 6.94 -45.21 9.91
N LEU A 858 7.99 -44.41 10.10
CA LEU A 858 9.38 -44.95 10.04
C LEU A 858 9.62 -45.98 11.12
N HIS A 859 9.10 -45.77 12.34
CA HIS A 859 9.20 -46.72 13.42
C HIS A 859 8.46 -48.04 13.09
N ASP A 860 7.26 -47.97 12.53
CA ASP A 860 6.46 -49.13 12.15
C ASP A 860 7.09 -49.90 10.98
N ILE A 861 7.80 -49.22 10.09
CA ILE A 861 8.62 -49.84 9.02
C ILE A 861 9.80 -50.57 9.64
N ASP A 862 10.53 -49.94 10.56
CA ASP A 862 11.71 -50.54 11.21
C ASP A 862 11.32 -51.75 12.08
N SER A 863 10.14 -51.78 12.70
CA SER A 863 9.62 -52.89 13.49
C SER A 863 8.96 -53.98 12.65
N GLY A 864 8.69 -53.73 11.36
CA GLY A 864 7.99 -54.66 10.47
C GLY A 864 6.45 -54.64 10.61
N ASP A 865 5.92 -53.68 11.35
CA ASP A 865 4.46 -53.57 11.64
C ASP A 865 3.72 -52.73 10.58
N PHE A 866 4.43 -52.18 9.60
CA PHE A 866 3.88 -51.29 8.57
C PHE A 866 2.95 -52.07 7.60
N LYS A 867 1.64 -51.71 7.58
CA LYS A 867 0.60 -52.41 6.84
C LYS A 867 0.10 -51.78 5.56
N LEU A 868 0.65 -50.62 5.18
CA LEU A 868 0.19 -49.91 4.02
C LEU A 868 0.91 -50.31 2.70
N ASN A 869 0.17 -50.33 1.60
CA ASN A 869 0.72 -50.73 0.30
C ASN A 869 1.40 -49.51 -0.35
N VAL A 870 2.73 -49.40 -0.18
CA VAL A 870 3.57 -48.27 -0.58
C VAL A 870 3.66 -48.12 -2.11
N ASN A 871 3.35 -49.14 -2.85
CA ASN A 871 3.46 -49.10 -4.31
C ASN A 871 2.38 -48.27 -5.03
N GLU A 872 1.33 -47.89 -4.32
CA GLU A 872 0.16 -47.15 -4.88
C GLU A 872 -0.07 -45.78 -4.26
N LYS A 873 0.61 -45.41 -3.16
CA LYS A 873 0.35 -44.16 -2.42
C LYS A 873 1.65 -43.37 -2.18
N SER A 874 1.55 -42.05 -2.19
CA SER A 874 2.66 -41.19 -1.78
C SER A 874 2.91 -41.28 -0.27
N PHE A 875 4.11 -41.01 0.19
CA PHE A 875 4.44 -40.97 1.62
C PHE A 875 3.58 -39.97 2.38
N ARG A 876 3.26 -38.84 1.77
CA ARG A 876 2.38 -37.83 2.32
C ARG A 876 0.92 -38.34 2.45
N ASP A 877 0.46 -39.16 1.51
CA ASP A 877 -0.84 -39.82 1.64
C ASP A 877 -0.86 -40.79 2.83
N CYS A 878 0.26 -41.50 3.03
CA CYS A 878 0.42 -42.37 4.20
C CYS A 878 0.36 -41.59 5.53
N ILE A 879 1.03 -40.44 5.62
CA ILE A 879 0.96 -39.57 6.78
C ILE A 879 -0.49 -39.08 7.00
N THR A 880 -1.15 -38.66 5.95
CA THR A 880 -2.56 -38.18 6.01
C THR A 880 -3.49 -39.28 6.49
N GLU A 881 -3.28 -40.52 6.03
CA GLU A 881 -4.06 -41.69 6.45
C GLU A 881 -3.82 -42.05 7.94
N TYR A 882 -2.56 -42.00 8.41
CA TYR A 882 -2.22 -42.20 9.83
C TYR A 882 -2.89 -41.14 10.71
N ILE A 883 -2.85 -39.86 10.31
CA ILE A 883 -3.52 -38.76 11.01
C ILE A 883 -5.03 -39.00 11.03
N SER A 884 -5.62 -39.39 9.89
CA SER A 884 -7.06 -39.65 9.78
C SER A 884 -7.50 -40.78 10.68
N ASN A 885 -6.74 -41.88 10.73
CA ASN A 885 -7.03 -43.03 11.57
C ASN A 885 -6.93 -42.66 13.07
N ALA A 886 -5.89 -41.94 13.46
CA ALA A 886 -5.71 -41.45 14.81
C ALA A 886 -6.86 -40.50 15.24
N LYS A 887 -7.27 -39.61 14.40
CA LYS A 887 -8.42 -38.71 14.66
C LYS A 887 -9.73 -39.49 14.79
N ASN A 888 -9.93 -40.48 13.95
CA ASN A 888 -11.10 -41.35 14.05
C ASN A 888 -11.17 -42.11 15.39
N ASP A 889 -10.04 -42.62 15.85
CA ASP A 889 -9.92 -43.28 17.14
C ASP A 889 -10.16 -42.34 18.33
N GLN A 890 -9.65 -41.08 18.23
CA GLN A 890 -9.85 -40.06 19.25
C GLN A 890 -11.33 -39.64 19.33
N ILE A 891 -11.99 -39.43 18.16
CA ILE A 891 -13.42 -39.13 18.09
C ILE A 891 -14.24 -40.28 18.72
N HIS A 892 -13.90 -41.53 18.37
CA HIS A 892 -14.57 -42.68 18.91
C HIS A 892 -14.42 -42.80 20.45
N LYS A 893 -13.18 -42.65 20.96
CA LYS A 893 -12.88 -42.66 22.40
C LYS A 893 -13.67 -41.55 23.13
N LEU A 894 -13.71 -40.33 22.61
CA LEU A 894 -14.42 -39.22 23.22
C LEU A 894 -15.95 -39.47 23.22
N SER A 895 -16.48 -39.97 22.10
CA SER A 895 -17.92 -40.29 22.02
C SER A 895 -18.35 -41.34 23.02
N MET A 896 -17.55 -42.36 23.23
CA MET A 896 -17.80 -43.41 24.25
C MET A 896 -17.68 -42.86 25.68
N ALA A 897 -16.63 -42.06 25.95
CA ALA A 897 -16.36 -41.49 27.27
C ALA A 897 -17.44 -40.50 27.74
N LEU A 898 -17.94 -39.65 26.83
CA LEU A 898 -18.99 -38.69 27.14
C LEU A 898 -20.40 -39.15 26.76
N GLY A 899 -20.52 -40.32 26.10
CA GLY A 899 -21.82 -40.85 25.65
C GLY A 899 -22.54 -39.96 24.63
N LEU A 900 -21.79 -39.26 23.78
CA LEU A 900 -22.33 -38.34 22.81
C LEU A 900 -22.46 -38.95 21.38
N ASN A 901 -23.19 -38.28 20.51
CA ASN A 901 -23.35 -38.72 19.14
C ASN A 901 -22.06 -38.56 18.31
N GLU A 902 -21.40 -39.66 17.97
CA GLU A 902 -20.15 -39.71 17.23
C GLU A 902 -20.24 -39.05 15.85
N THR A 903 -21.37 -39.22 15.14
CA THR A 903 -21.54 -38.66 13.79
C THR A 903 -21.51 -37.14 13.81
N LEU A 904 -22.21 -36.52 14.75
CA LEU A 904 -22.24 -35.05 14.92
C LEU A 904 -20.85 -34.53 15.33
N LEU A 905 -20.14 -35.21 16.18
CA LEU A 905 -18.78 -34.84 16.55
C LEU A 905 -17.82 -34.95 15.38
N ARG A 906 -17.92 -36.01 14.59
CA ARG A 906 -17.11 -36.26 13.41
C ARG A 906 -17.31 -35.16 12.33
N GLU A 907 -18.56 -34.79 12.07
CA GLU A 907 -18.89 -33.69 11.18
C GLU A 907 -18.28 -32.37 11.65
N ALA A 908 -18.39 -32.05 12.94
CA ALA A 908 -17.83 -30.83 13.48
C ALA A 908 -16.29 -30.77 13.40
N VAL A 909 -15.62 -31.87 13.70
CA VAL A 909 -14.13 -31.96 13.61
C VAL A 909 -13.66 -31.87 12.16
N SER A 910 -14.42 -32.38 11.18
CA SER A 910 -14.04 -32.34 9.74
C SER A 910 -14.13 -30.93 9.13
N LEU A 911 -14.94 -30.03 9.70
CA LEU A 911 -15.26 -28.70 9.20
C LEU A 911 -14.29 -27.67 9.73
N LYS A 912 -13.03 -27.72 9.72
CA LYS A 912 -12.03 -26.68 10.15
C LYS A 912 -12.68 -25.44 10.83
N LEU A 913 -13.38 -25.66 11.96
CA LEU A 913 -14.14 -24.63 12.65
C LEU A 913 -13.23 -23.71 13.46
N ASN A 914 -13.66 -22.48 13.63
CA ASN A 914 -13.04 -21.52 14.54
C ASN A 914 -14.05 -21.02 15.58
N GLU A 915 -13.63 -20.23 16.56
CA GLU A 915 -14.52 -19.76 17.63
C GLU A 915 -15.74 -18.98 17.13
N SER A 916 -15.62 -18.30 15.99
CA SER A 916 -16.69 -17.45 15.44
C SER A 916 -17.80 -18.27 14.75
N ASN A 917 -17.46 -19.42 14.15
CA ASN A 917 -18.41 -20.25 13.40
C ASN A 917 -18.73 -21.61 14.07
N LEU A 918 -18.16 -21.89 15.23
CA LEU A 918 -18.33 -23.16 15.96
C LEU A 918 -19.80 -23.52 16.20
N ASN A 919 -20.61 -22.55 16.61
CA ASN A 919 -22.04 -22.76 16.87
C ASN A 919 -22.95 -22.21 15.75
N GLU A 920 -22.43 -22.07 14.55
CA GLU A 920 -23.23 -21.66 13.40
C GLU A 920 -24.34 -22.71 13.14
N PHE A 921 -25.57 -22.26 12.94
CA PHE A 921 -26.77 -23.12 12.84
C PHE A 921 -27.06 -24.00 14.08
N GLY A 922 -26.57 -23.62 15.26
CA GLY A 922 -26.76 -24.38 16.51
C GLY A 922 -26.01 -25.71 16.53
N ARG A 923 -24.97 -25.88 15.75
CA ARG A 923 -24.19 -27.13 15.58
C ARG A 923 -23.56 -27.59 16.88
N PHE A 924 -22.91 -26.72 17.62
CA PHE A 924 -22.26 -27.03 18.87
C PHE A 924 -23.29 -27.41 19.95
N ASP A 925 -24.39 -26.66 20.04
CA ASP A 925 -25.45 -26.94 21.01
C ASP A 925 -26.08 -28.33 20.78
N LYS A 926 -26.29 -28.70 19.51
CA LYS A 926 -26.77 -30.04 19.15
C LYS A 926 -25.83 -31.17 19.63
N ILE A 927 -24.52 -30.97 19.55
CA ILE A 927 -23.54 -31.95 20.06
C ILE A 927 -23.64 -32.04 21.58
N VAL A 928 -23.67 -30.91 22.27
CA VAL A 928 -23.76 -30.83 23.75
C VAL A 928 -25.04 -31.45 24.25
N GLU A 929 -26.16 -31.30 23.54
CA GLU A 929 -27.45 -31.91 23.89
C GLU A 929 -27.42 -33.46 23.89
N THR A 930 -26.56 -34.08 23.07
CA THR A 930 -26.42 -35.55 23.02
C THR A 930 -25.56 -36.13 24.12
N VAL A 931 -24.86 -35.31 24.92
CA VAL A 931 -23.93 -35.80 25.96
C VAL A 931 -24.68 -36.47 27.13
N ASP A 932 -24.25 -37.67 27.47
CA ASP A 932 -24.70 -38.34 28.69
C ASP A 932 -24.02 -37.73 29.92
N LYS A 933 -24.80 -36.91 30.67
CA LYS A 933 -24.30 -36.19 31.84
C LYS A 933 -23.76 -37.09 32.95
N THR A 934 -24.19 -38.34 33.02
CA THR A 934 -23.73 -39.33 34.03
C THR A 934 -22.33 -39.85 33.62
N LYS A 935 -22.16 -40.23 32.36
CA LYS A 935 -20.88 -40.67 31.83
C LYS A 935 -19.86 -39.53 31.86
N ALA A 936 -20.26 -38.33 31.41
CA ALA A 936 -19.40 -37.15 31.42
C ALA A 936 -18.95 -36.79 32.86
N LYS A 937 -19.83 -36.89 33.84
CA LYS A 937 -19.47 -36.69 35.24
C LYS A 937 -18.39 -37.65 35.69
N LEU A 938 -18.59 -38.94 35.44
CA LEU A 938 -17.62 -40.00 35.77
C LEU A 938 -16.26 -39.77 35.08
N PHE A 939 -16.28 -39.40 33.81
CA PHE A 939 -15.08 -39.12 33.06
C PHE A 939 -14.26 -37.95 33.67
N PHE A 940 -14.93 -36.82 33.98
CA PHE A 940 -14.23 -35.66 34.56
C PHE A 940 -13.82 -35.89 36.03
N GLU A 941 -14.62 -36.60 36.83
CA GLU A 941 -14.25 -36.95 38.19
C GLU A 941 -13.04 -37.89 38.24
N ASN A 942 -12.96 -38.84 37.32
CA ASN A 942 -11.79 -39.72 37.19
C ASN A 942 -10.55 -38.96 36.74
N LYS A 943 -10.71 -38.05 35.76
CA LYS A 943 -9.61 -37.26 35.22
C LYS A 943 -9.07 -36.23 36.21
N GLU A 944 -9.92 -35.58 37.00
CA GLU A 944 -9.53 -34.53 37.96
C GLU A 944 -9.31 -35.02 39.38
N GLY A 945 -9.70 -36.24 39.70
CA GLY A 945 -9.59 -36.82 41.05
C GLY A 945 -10.48 -36.19 42.12
N ILE A 946 -11.48 -35.40 41.71
CA ILE A 946 -12.37 -34.63 42.60
C ILE A 946 -13.84 -34.86 42.24
N LYS A 947 -14.74 -34.85 43.24
CA LYS A 947 -16.19 -34.90 42.99
C LYS A 947 -16.71 -33.56 42.45
N LEU A 948 -17.43 -33.59 41.34
CA LEU A 948 -17.93 -32.41 40.65
C LEU A 948 -19.45 -32.22 40.84
N PRO A 949 -19.93 -31.04 41.25
CA PRO A 949 -21.36 -30.74 41.28
C PRO A 949 -21.91 -30.57 39.85
N PRO A 950 -23.21 -30.87 39.60
CA PRO A 950 -23.79 -30.85 38.23
C PRO A 950 -23.56 -29.57 37.41
N PRO A 951 -23.62 -28.35 37.96
CA PRO A 951 -23.33 -27.13 37.16
C PRO A 951 -21.87 -27.08 36.65
N LYS A 952 -20.90 -27.55 37.43
CA LYS A 952 -19.49 -27.60 37.02
C LYS A 952 -19.24 -28.63 35.92
N VAL A 953 -19.99 -29.75 35.92
CA VAL A 953 -19.89 -30.78 34.89
C VAL A 953 -20.30 -30.18 33.52
N ASN A 954 -21.38 -29.40 33.44
CA ASN A 954 -21.80 -28.75 32.20
C ASN A 954 -20.76 -27.77 31.68
N ILE A 955 -20.13 -27.01 32.57
CA ILE A 955 -19.04 -26.08 32.16
C ILE A 955 -17.85 -26.87 31.59
N ARG A 956 -17.51 -28.00 32.20
CA ARG A 956 -16.40 -28.88 31.74
C ARG A 956 -16.71 -29.50 30.37
N ILE A 957 -17.92 -29.99 30.17
CA ILE A 957 -18.38 -30.54 28.89
C ILE A 957 -18.19 -29.50 27.80
N ASN A 958 -18.72 -28.30 27.99
CA ASN A 958 -18.63 -27.25 26.99
C ASN A 958 -17.17 -26.85 26.68
N LYS A 959 -16.34 -26.68 27.69
CA LYS A 959 -14.95 -26.33 27.53
C LYS A 959 -14.19 -27.45 26.81
N TYR A 960 -14.34 -28.67 27.23
CA TYR A 960 -13.59 -29.82 26.69
C TYR A 960 -13.98 -30.14 25.23
N LEU A 961 -15.28 -30.11 24.91
CA LEU A 961 -15.76 -30.30 23.54
C LEU A 961 -15.36 -29.16 22.63
N LYS A 962 -15.40 -27.93 23.13
CA LYS A 962 -14.92 -26.76 22.36
C LYS A 962 -13.45 -26.92 22.00
N GLU A 963 -12.60 -27.23 22.99
CA GLU A 963 -11.16 -27.43 22.75
C GLU A 963 -10.93 -28.60 21.79
N PHE A 964 -11.63 -29.73 21.95
CA PHE A 964 -11.48 -30.90 21.09
C PHE A 964 -11.83 -30.60 19.63
N ILE A 965 -12.93 -29.92 19.38
CA ILE A 965 -13.37 -29.57 18.02
C ILE A 965 -12.44 -28.54 17.38
N LEU A 966 -12.05 -27.50 18.11
CA LEU A 966 -11.19 -26.43 17.59
C LEU A 966 -9.76 -26.90 17.29
N GLN A 967 -9.27 -27.90 18.05
CA GLN A 967 -7.96 -28.51 17.82
C GLN A 967 -7.98 -29.63 16.75
N GLY A 968 -9.16 -29.98 16.25
CA GLY A 968 -9.30 -31.07 15.28
C GLY A 968 -9.08 -32.47 15.88
N GLY A 969 -9.26 -32.61 17.18
CA GLY A 969 -9.01 -33.80 17.98
C GLY A 969 -7.71 -33.75 18.81
N PHE A 970 -7.64 -34.44 19.91
CA PHE A 970 -6.44 -34.69 20.73
C PHE A 970 -6.54 -36.02 21.47
N ASP A 971 -5.41 -36.56 21.93
CA ASP A 971 -5.34 -37.82 22.65
C ASP A 971 -6.10 -37.74 24.00
N ILE A 972 -6.97 -38.72 24.24
CA ILE A 972 -7.79 -38.83 25.45
C ILE A 972 -7.15 -39.89 26.32
N GLU A 973 -6.47 -39.44 27.35
CA GLU A 973 -5.96 -40.31 28.43
C GLU A 973 -7.01 -40.61 29.47
#